data_fc44ef955ecf95897c611da38399e210
#
_entry.id   fc44ef955ecf95897c611da38399e210
#
_cell.length_a   1.000
_cell.length_b   1.000
_cell.length_c   1.000
_cell.angle_alpha   90.00
_cell.angle_beta   90.00
_cell.angle_gamma   90.00
#
_symmetry.space_group_name_H-M   'P 1'
#
loop_
_entity.id
_entity.type
_entity.pdbx_description
1 polymer ?
#
loop_
_entity_poly.entity_id
_entity_poly.type
_entity_poly.pdbx_seq_one_letter_code
_entity_poly.pdbx_strand_id
1 'polypeptide(L)'
;METDGSSRVVETRRGSPRWREGALAAALFAGTAALYAQVARLPFLAYDDNRYVTDNPQLRLGLSWEGVKWAFSTVYFSNWHPLTWLSYLADVQLFGVDPGAFHLENALLHGLNAMLVFLVLRALTGALGRSLVVAALFAVHPLHVESVAWIAERKDVLSTLFGLLAIGAWARYARRPSAGWYAAVVAAFAASLLSKPMLVTLPFLLLLLDVWPLGRAPGFVPADPSRAGAPASWGRLALEKAPLLALSIASSIVSVVAQRAGGAVQALDAIGLGARVSNALLSYVAYAWKTIWPARLAAFYPLPADIPTWQTAAAALIVAFATVGALAAVRRAPWLSVGWLWFAGTLVPVIGLVQVGAQGMADRYAYLPMTGLLVAVVWGADALRRRAESRVPSSAVAGGVVVVLAVLAALTLRQIALWRDHEALFGHALEVVGDDVRIRGLLAQGLRSEGKPERALPHAEAAVRIAPASGRSWATLGLVLRDLHRPAEAYAALARATEIAPDLGLAWTLLGQTAAELGRGDEAELALRRATALTPEDAHAWNELGLVLAATGRADEAHAAYRRAVAVNPRSAPAWTNLAILCQRTGRADEAAEAFTAAVRAEPANPIFWRNLGVFEAKLGRPAEAARALREALARGPASVELLRRLADAELASGESGAALATAARLDALAPGAGDEVRARAGAGR
;
A
#
# COMPACT_ATOMS: atom_id res chain seq x y z
N MET A 1 -35.73 74.06 1.01
CA MET A 1 -34.84 73.35 0.01
C MET A 1 -33.98 72.46 0.83
N GLU A 2 -34.47 71.28 1.10
CA GLU A 2 -33.79 70.21 1.85
C GLU A 2 -33.14 69.31 0.85
N THR A 3 -31.86 69.11 1.01
CA THR A 3 -31.09 68.11 0.27
C THR A 3 -30.94 66.86 1.16
N ASP A 4 -31.74 65.87 0.84
CA ASP A 4 -31.69 64.53 1.46
C ASP A 4 -30.43 63.80 1.07
N GLY A 5 -29.52 63.71 2.02
CA GLY A 5 -28.26 63.00 1.91
C GLY A 5 -28.38 61.55 2.46
N SER A 6 -28.99 60.64 1.71
CA SER A 6 -29.00 59.23 2.10
C SER A 6 -27.59 58.62 2.00
N SER A 7 -26.84 58.66 3.10
CA SER A 7 -25.58 57.89 3.29
C SER A 7 -25.89 56.40 3.36
N ARG A 8 -25.71 55.67 2.26
CA ARG A 8 -25.66 54.22 2.27
C ARG A 8 -24.48 53.78 3.14
N VAL A 9 -24.79 53.31 4.33
CA VAL A 9 -23.83 52.61 5.20
C VAL A 9 -23.38 51.34 4.46
N VAL A 10 -22.19 51.41 3.92
CA VAL A 10 -21.49 50.21 3.43
C VAL A 10 -21.12 49.41 4.66
N GLU A 11 -21.91 48.41 4.99
CA GLU A 11 -21.59 47.42 6.00
C GLU A 11 -20.32 46.67 5.57
N THR A 12 -19.18 47.12 6.03
CA THR A 12 -17.91 46.37 5.90
C THR A 12 -18.08 45.05 6.63
N ARG A 13 -18.35 43.96 5.89
CA ARG A 13 -18.29 42.59 6.42
C ARG A 13 -16.93 42.39 7.06
N ARG A 14 -16.86 42.51 8.39
CA ARG A 14 -15.68 42.18 9.18
C ARG A 14 -15.33 40.74 8.86
N GLY A 15 -14.16 40.51 8.24
CA GLY A 15 -13.62 39.15 8.00
C GLY A 15 -13.57 38.40 9.33
N SER A 16 -13.89 37.09 9.31
CA SER A 16 -13.77 36.24 10.51
C SER A 16 -12.35 36.37 11.09
N PRO A 17 -12.20 36.51 12.41
CA PRO A 17 -10.89 36.59 13.02
C PRO A 17 -10.02 35.37 12.65
N ARG A 18 -8.77 35.56 12.29
CA ARG A 18 -7.85 34.48 11.87
C ARG A 18 -7.75 33.33 12.87
N TRP A 19 -7.90 33.61 14.17
CA TRP A 19 -7.89 32.58 15.21
C TRP A 19 -9.05 31.59 15.06
N ARG A 20 -10.23 32.01 14.59
CA ARG A 20 -11.37 31.12 14.34
C ARG A 20 -11.12 30.18 13.19
N GLU A 21 -10.45 30.61 12.14
CA GLU A 21 -10.06 29.73 11.02
C GLU A 21 -9.05 28.69 11.49
N GLY A 22 -8.07 29.09 12.29
CA GLY A 22 -7.10 28.17 12.91
C GLY A 22 -7.74 27.16 13.85
N ALA A 23 -8.68 27.60 14.70
CA ALA A 23 -9.40 26.71 15.61
C ALA A 23 -10.26 25.68 14.86
N LEU A 24 -10.97 26.08 13.79
CA LEU A 24 -11.76 25.18 12.96
C LEU A 24 -10.88 24.17 12.21
N ALA A 25 -9.73 24.62 11.71
CA ALA A 25 -8.75 23.74 11.05
C ALA A 25 -8.18 22.69 12.03
N ALA A 26 -7.82 23.11 13.24
CA ALA A 26 -7.36 22.22 14.30
C ALA A 26 -8.45 21.23 14.74
N ALA A 27 -9.71 21.71 14.86
CA ALA A 27 -10.85 20.86 15.21
C ALA A 27 -11.13 19.80 14.14
N LEU A 28 -11.02 20.15 12.84
CA LEU A 28 -11.13 19.19 11.74
C LEU A 28 -10.03 18.13 11.82
N PHE A 29 -8.79 18.54 12.00
CA PHE A 29 -7.67 17.61 12.17
C PHE A 29 -7.91 16.67 13.34
N ALA A 30 -8.14 17.20 14.53
CA ALA A 30 -8.32 16.43 15.75
C ALA A 30 -9.56 15.52 15.67
N GLY A 31 -10.68 16.00 15.16
CA GLY A 31 -11.90 15.22 14.99
C GLY A 31 -11.74 14.08 13.99
N THR A 32 -11.02 14.32 12.89
CA THR A 32 -10.70 13.27 11.91
C THR A 32 -9.76 12.23 12.50
N ALA A 33 -8.68 12.65 13.15
CA ALA A 33 -7.73 11.75 13.81
C ALA A 33 -8.44 10.90 14.90
N ALA A 34 -9.34 11.49 15.67
CA ALA A 34 -10.12 10.78 16.68
C ALA A 34 -11.10 9.76 16.05
N LEU A 35 -11.79 10.10 14.95
CA LEU A 35 -12.68 9.18 14.23
C LEU A 35 -11.93 7.95 13.73
N TYR A 36 -10.72 8.14 13.20
CA TYR A 36 -9.89 7.05 12.65
C TYR A 36 -8.96 6.40 13.69
N ALA A 37 -8.90 6.87 14.94
CA ALA A 37 -7.95 6.37 15.96
C ALA A 37 -8.00 4.84 16.16
N GLN A 38 -9.16 4.21 15.93
CA GLN A 38 -9.32 2.76 16.04
C GLN A 38 -8.47 1.97 15.02
N VAL A 39 -8.01 2.58 13.91
CA VAL A 39 -7.14 1.90 12.93
C VAL A 39 -5.81 1.45 13.55
N ALA A 40 -5.36 2.11 14.62
CA ALA A 40 -4.16 1.72 15.36
C ALA A 40 -4.22 0.31 15.98
N ARG A 41 -5.40 -0.32 16.01
CA ARG A 41 -5.60 -1.69 16.51
C ARG A 41 -5.69 -2.72 15.40
N LEU A 42 -5.65 -2.30 14.15
CA LEU A 42 -5.73 -3.20 13.00
C LEU A 42 -4.39 -3.90 12.77
N PRO A 43 -4.38 -5.17 12.37
CA PRO A 43 -3.17 -5.89 11.99
C PRO A 43 -2.72 -5.51 10.57
N PHE A 44 -1.51 -5.94 10.20
CA PHE A 44 -1.16 -6.05 8.78
C PHE A 44 -2.05 -7.11 8.12
N LEU A 45 -2.57 -6.80 6.94
CA LEU A 45 -3.31 -7.77 6.13
C LEU A 45 -2.44 -8.27 4.97
N ALA A 46 -2.50 -9.58 4.69
CA ALA A 46 -1.86 -10.18 3.53
C ALA A 46 -2.60 -9.80 2.21
N TYR A 47 -2.97 -8.53 2.14
CA TYR A 47 -3.53 -7.83 1.01
C TYR A 47 -2.59 -6.67 0.67
N ASP A 48 -1.42 -7.02 0.13
CA ASP A 48 -0.26 -6.18 -0.18
C ASP A 48 0.57 -5.67 1.02
N ASP A 49 0.04 -5.52 2.26
CA ASP A 49 0.80 -5.03 3.41
C ASP A 49 2.04 -5.90 3.69
N ASN A 50 1.92 -7.21 3.49
CA ASN A 50 3.05 -8.11 3.62
C ASN A 50 4.16 -7.75 2.61
N ARG A 51 3.85 -7.53 1.35
CA ARG A 51 4.84 -7.18 0.32
C ARG A 51 5.40 -5.77 0.52
N TYR A 52 4.55 -4.83 0.93
CA TYR A 52 5.00 -3.46 1.19
C TYR A 52 5.84 -3.35 2.45
N VAL A 53 5.52 -4.11 3.52
CA VAL A 53 6.11 -3.90 4.85
C VAL A 53 6.75 -5.18 5.40
N THR A 54 5.98 -6.23 5.74
CA THR A 54 6.49 -7.34 6.56
C THR A 54 7.52 -8.20 5.83
N ASP A 55 7.32 -8.46 4.55
CA ASP A 55 8.18 -9.29 3.70
C ASP A 55 9.21 -8.46 2.91
N ASN A 56 9.24 -7.13 3.11
CA ASN A 56 10.18 -6.24 2.44
C ASN A 56 11.44 -6.00 3.28
N PRO A 57 12.52 -6.74 3.05
CA PRO A 57 13.74 -6.61 3.86
C PRO A 57 14.46 -5.28 3.66
N GLN A 58 14.14 -4.52 2.61
CA GLN A 58 14.78 -3.24 2.32
C GLN A 58 14.36 -2.17 3.33
N LEU A 59 13.19 -2.29 3.94
CA LEU A 59 12.73 -1.32 4.94
C LEU A 59 13.61 -1.31 6.20
N ARG A 60 14.31 -2.42 6.49
CA ARG A 60 15.28 -2.49 7.60
C ARG A 60 16.51 -1.59 7.40
N LEU A 61 16.70 -1.05 6.19
CA LEU A 61 17.76 -0.04 5.92
C LEU A 61 17.49 1.29 6.63
N GLY A 62 16.22 1.56 6.99
CA GLY A 62 15.82 2.85 7.52
C GLY A 62 16.16 4.01 6.57
N LEU A 63 16.24 5.23 7.07
CA LEU A 63 16.64 6.44 6.33
C LEU A 63 18.17 6.54 6.14
N SER A 64 18.87 5.40 5.98
CA SER A 64 20.27 5.38 5.58
C SER A 64 20.43 5.84 4.13
N TRP A 65 21.68 6.15 3.71
CA TRP A 65 21.96 6.48 2.31
C TRP A 65 21.56 5.35 1.35
N GLU A 66 21.80 4.08 1.76
CA GLU A 66 21.37 2.91 0.98
C GLU A 66 19.84 2.82 0.88
N GLY A 67 19.13 3.09 1.96
CA GLY A 67 17.66 3.12 1.97
C GLY A 67 17.10 4.20 1.04
N VAL A 68 17.66 5.40 1.09
CA VAL A 68 17.28 6.51 0.20
C VAL A 68 17.59 6.15 -1.26
N LYS A 69 18.80 5.64 -1.53
CA LYS A 69 19.17 5.20 -2.88
C LYS A 69 18.23 4.12 -3.42
N TRP A 70 17.91 3.13 -2.58
CA TRP A 70 16.95 2.08 -2.96
C TRP A 70 15.58 2.67 -3.28
N ALA A 71 15.03 3.55 -2.43
CA ALA A 71 13.71 4.16 -2.62
C ALA A 71 13.58 4.86 -3.99
N PHE A 72 14.65 5.53 -4.45
CA PHE A 72 14.64 6.25 -5.73
C PHE A 72 14.96 5.37 -6.95
N SER A 73 15.64 4.24 -6.77
CA SER A 73 16.07 3.35 -7.86
C SER A 73 15.16 2.14 -8.07
N THR A 74 14.30 1.82 -7.10
CA THR A 74 13.46 0.61 -7.16
C THR A 74 12.18 0.83 -7.94
N VAL A 75 11.76 -0.21 -8.67
CA VAL A 75 10.41 -0.37 -9.24
C VAL A 75 9.67 -1.52 -8.54
N TYR A 76 9.99 -1.73 -7.27
CA TYR A 76 9.44 -2.82 -6.48
C TYR A 76 7.92 -2.84 -6.53
N PHE A 77 7.36 -4.03 -6.73
CA PHE A 77 5.93 -4.26 -6.87
C PHE A 77 5.28 -3.43 -8.00
N SER A 78 5.98 -3.31 -9.14
CA SER A 78 5.52 -2.60 -10.36
C SER A 78 5.23 -1.11 -10.16
N ASN A 79 5.78 -0.50 -9.13
CA ASN A 79 5.53 0.89 -8.77
C ASN A 79 6.83 1.66 -8.51
N TRP A 80 6.85 2.92 -8.96
CA TRP A 80 7.89 3.88 -8.63
C TRP A 80 7.29 5.04 -7.82
N HIS A 81 7.44 4.99 -6.49
CA HIS A 81 6.90 5.97 -5.57
C HIS A 81 7.87 6.21 -4.39
N PRO A 82 9.02 6.86 -4.69
CA PRO A 82 10.12 6.98 -3.73
C PRO A 82 9.74 7.64 -2.40
N LEU A 83 8.87 8.67 -2.39
CA LEU A 83 8.47 9.32 -1.14
C LEU A 83 7.61 8.41 -0.25
N THR A 84 6.81 7.54 -0.84
CA THR A 84 6.08 6.52 -0.08
C THR A 84 7.05 5.52 0.56
N TRP A 85 8.07 5.06 -0.19
CA TRP A 85 9.12 4.22 0.38
C TRP A 85 9.88 4.91 1.51
N LEU A 86 10.24 6.20 1.34
CA LEU A 86 10.89 6.96 2.40
C LEU A 86 10.03 7.07 3.67
N SER A 87 8.71 7.20 3.53
CA SER A 87 7.81 7.22 4.70
C SER A 87 7.83 5.89 5.45
N TYR A 88 7.80 4.74 4.75
CA TYR A 88 7.90 3.43 5.39
C TYR A 88 9.28 3.17 6.01
N LEU A 89 10.37 3.63 5.37
CA LEU A 89 11.71 3.56 5.95
C LEU A 89 11.80 4.38 7.25
N ALA A 90 11.14 5.54 7.30
CA ALA A 90 11.04 6.37 8.51
C ALA A 90 10.27 5.65 9.62
N ASP A 91 9.12 5.05 9.29
CA ASP A 91 8.31 4.31 10.26
C ASP A 91 9.10 3.16 10.87
N VAL A 92 9.72 2.34 10.04
CA VAL A 92 10.51 1.20 10.54
C VAL A 92 11.66 1.67 11.41
N GLN A 93 12.30 2.80 11.09
CA GLN A 93 13.37 3.36 11.89
C GLN A 93 12.88 3.90 13.24
N LEU A 94 11.70 4.51 13.29
CA LEU A 94 11.16 5.16 14.48
C LEU A 94 10.39 4.21 15.40
N PHE A 95 9.63 3.30 14.81
CA PHE A 95 8.65 2.48 15.51
C PHE A 95 8.87 0.97 15.34
N GLY A 96 9.84 0.55 14.50
CA GLY A 96 9.96 -0.84 14.08
C GLY A 96 8.83 -1.23 13.12
N VAL A 97 8.58 -2.54 13.00
CA VAL A 97 7.47 -3.08 12.18
C VAL A 97 6.24 -3.22 13.07
N ASP A 98 5.63 -2.08 13.44
CA ASP A 98 4.42 -2.01 14.26
C ASP A 98 3.20 -1.59 13.41
N PRO A 99 2.17 -2.44 13.24
CA PRO A 99 1.02 -2.12 12.40
C PRO A 99 0.25 -0.90 12.91
N GLY A 100 0.16 -0.72 14.23
CA GLY A 100 -0.55 0.40 14.84
C GLY A 100 0.05 1.76 14.46
N ALA A 101 1.38 1.86 14.45
CA ALA A 101 2.09 3.07 14.04
C ALA A 101 1.84 3.39 12.56
N PHE A 102 1.94 2.39 11.68
CA PHE A 102 1.69 2.56 10.24
C PHE A 102 0.26 3.01 9.93
N HIS A 103 -0.73 2.42 10.58
CA HIS A 103 -2.13 2.83 10.42
C HIS A 103 -2.39 4.22 10.99
N LEU A 104 -1.81 4.55 12.15
CA LEU A 104 -1.99 5.84 12.79
C LEU A 104 -1.42 6.97 11.93
N GLU A 105 -0.26 6.77 11.28
CA GLU A 105 0.29 7.76 10.36
C GLU A 105 -0.66 8.05 9.20
N ASN A 106 -1.25 7.02 8.58
CA ASN A 106 -2.27 7.22 7.53
C ASN A 106 -3.46 8.04 8.04
N ALA A 107 -3.94 7.77 9.27
CA ALA A 107 -5.04 8.52 9.88
C ALA A 107 -4.66 9.99 10.15
N LEU A 108 -3.44 10.25 10.61
CA LEU A 108 -2.94 11.61 10.81
C LEU A 108 -2.78 12.36 9.50
N LEU A 109 -2.25 11.71 8.45
CA LEU A 109 -2.17 12.27 7.10
C LEU A 109 -3.56 12.58 6.54
N HIS A 110 -4.57 11.73 6.78
CA HIS A 110 -5.95 12.01 6.39
C HIS A 110 -6.53 13.21 7.14
N GLY A 111 -6.26 13.33 8.44
CA GLY A 111 -6.61 14.51 9.23
C GLY A 111 -5.97 15.78 8.69
N LEU A 112 -4.70 15.74 8.31
CA LEU A 112 -4.00 16.86 7.65
C LEU A 112 -4.63 17.20 6.30
N ASN A 113 -5.02 16.20 5.52
CA ASN A 113 -5.70 16.41 4.25
C ASN A 113 -7.06 17.09 4.44
N ALA A 114 -7.87 16.66 5.41
CA ALA A 114 -9.14 17.29 5.73
C ALA A 114 -8.96 18.77 6.16
N MET A 115 -7.97 19.03 7.00
CA MET A 115 -7.58 20.39 7.38
C MET A 115 -7.16 21.22 6.16
N LEU A 116 -6.33 20.65 5.27
CA LEU A 116 -5.88 21.35 4.06
C LEU A 116 -7.02 21.60 3.07
N VAL A 117 -7.96 20.65 2.87
CA VAL A 117 -9.16 20.87 2.06
C VAL A 117 -9.91 22.11 2.55
N PHE A 118 -10.12 22.24 3.88
CA PHE A 118 -10.74 23.43 4.47
C PHE A 118 -9.94 24.71 4.17
N LEU A 119 -8.65 24.72 4.49
CA LEU A 119 -7.78 25.89 4.36
C LEU A 119 -7.64 26.34 2.89
N VAL A 120 -7.48 25.39 1.97
CA VAL A 120 -7.34 25.65 0.54
C VAL A 120 -8.64 26.20 -0.04
N LEU A 121 -9.79 25.56 0.21
CA LEU A 121 -11.08 26.03 -0.27
C LEU A 121 -11.44 27.38 0.35
N ARG A 122 -11.16 27.58 1.64
CA ARG A 122 -11.32 28.87 2.31
C ARG A 122 -10.42 29.94 1.70
N ALA A 123 -9.18 29.60 1.42
CA ALA A 123 -8.26 30.50 0.74
C ALA A 123 -8.75 30.85 -0.66
N LEU A 124 -9.20 29.91 -1.45
CA LEU A 124 -9.65 30.09 -2.82
C LEU A 124 -10.96 30.89 -2.91
N THR A 125 -11.97 30.55 -2.10
CA THR A 125 -13.34 31.00 -2.30
C THR A 125 -13.82 32.09 -1.33
N GLY A 126 -13.11 32.33 -0.23
CA GLY A 126 -13.56 33.23 0.83
C GLY A 126 -14.76 32.71 1.67
N ALA A 127 -15.31 31.52 1.34
CA ALA A 127 -16.55 31.01 1.92
C ALA A 127 -16.28 30.10 3.12
N LEU A 128 -16.27 30.63 4.35
CA LEU A 128 -15.95 29.90 5.58
C LEU A 128 -16.85 28.66 5.76
N GLY A 129 -18.17 28.84 5.83
CA GLY A 129 -19.10 27.75 6.13
C GLY A 129 -19.10 26.64 5.05
N ARG A 130 -19.16 27.03 3.77
CA ARG A 130 -19.15 26.06 2.66
C ARG A 130 -17.84 25.25 2.61
N SER A 131 -16.69 25.92 2.79
CA SER A 131 -15.39 25.25 2.85
C SER A 131 -15.29 24.27 4.03
N LEU A 132 -15.85 24.66 5.20
CA LEU A 132 -15.91 23.80 6.37
C LEU A 132 -16.78 22.56 6.13
N VAL A 133 -17.96 22.73 5.52
CA VAL A 133 -18.87 21.60 5.22
C VAL A 133 -18.22 20.61 4.24
N VAL A 134 -17.59 21.10 3.15
CA VAL A 134 -16.89 20.22 2.21
C VAL A 134 -15.77 19.45 2.91
N ALA A 135 -14.96 20.14 3.73
CA ALA A 135 -13.85 19.48 4.44
C ALA A 135 -14.36 18.49 5.50
N ALA A 136 -15.46 18.80 6.20
CA ALA A 136 -16.05 17.87 7.17
C ALA A 136 -16.66 16.65 6.47
N LEU A 137 -17.33 16.81 5.33
CA LEU A 137 -17.80 15.69 4.52
C LEU A 137 -16.63 14.84 4.02
N PHE A 138 -15.56 15.46 3.53
CA PHE A 138 -14.33 14.77 3.15
C PHE A 138 -13.74 13.98 4.34
N ALA A 139 -13.67 14.58 5.52
CA ALA A 139 -13.09 13.98 6.72
C ALA A 139 -13.80 12.70 7.18
N VAL A 140 -15.14 12.66 7.05
CA VAL A 140 -15.95 11.57 7.62
C VAL A 140 -16.55 10.63 6.57
N HIS A 141 -16.17 10.74 5.30
CA HIS A 141 -16.80 9.97 4.23
C HIS A 141 -16.26 8.53 4.17
N PRO A 142 -17.11 7.49 4.19
CA PRO A 142 -16.65 6.09 4.22
C PRO A 142 -15.89 5.64 2.96
N LEU A 143 -16.01 6.30 1.82
CA LEU A 143 -15.18 6.06 0.64
C LEU A 143 -13.67 6.27 0.90
N HIS A 144 -13.30 7.02 1.93
CA HIS A 144 -11.89 7.25 2.26
C HIS A 144 -11.27 6.17 3.12
N VAL A 145 -12.08 5.26 3.68
CA VAL A 145 -11.59 4.21 4.58
C VAL A 145 -10.55 3.33 3.91
N GLU A 146 -10.74 2.95 2.65
CA GLU A 146 -9.77 2.14 1.92
C GLU A 146 -8.40 2.82 1.84
N SER A 147 -8.32 4.12 1.52
CA SER A 147 -7.07 4.87 1.46
C SER A 147 -6.40 5.10 2.83
N VAL A 148 -7.15 5.00 3.94
CA VAL A 148 -6.64 5.27 5.29
C VAL A 148 -6.35 4.00 6.07
N ALA A 149 -7.29 3.03 6.05
CA ALA A 149 -7.17 1.78 6.80
C ALA A 149 -6.25 0.77 6.11
N TRP A 150 -6.02 0.87 4.81
CA TRP A 150 -5.08 0.02 4.09
C TRP A 150 -3.69 0.66 4.09
N ILE A 151 -2.72 0.01 4.76
CA ILE A 151 -1.36 0.55 4.90
C ILE A 151 -0.71 0.76 3.52
N ALA A 152 -0.86 -0.21 2.60
CA ALA A 152 -0.31 -0.13 1.25
C ALA A 152 -0.83 1.09 0.44
N GLU A 153 -1.93 1.73 0.85
CA GLU A 153 -2.48 2.93 0.20
C GLU A 153 -2.05 4.25 0.87
N ARG A 154 -1.04 4.24 1.75
CA ARG A 154 -0.37 5.47 2.23
C ARG A 154 -0.04 6.44 1.10
N LYS A 155 0.34 5.89 -0.04
CA LYS A 155 0.61 6.65 -1.26
C LYS A 155 -0.53 7.58 -1.68
N ASP A 156 -1.80 7.25 -1.39
CA ASP A 156 -2.95 8.10 -1.70
C ASP A 156 -3.01 9.31 -0.79
N VAL A 157 -2.95 9.09 0.52
CA VAL A 157 -3.03 10.18 1.51
C VAL A 157 -1.82 11.10 1.42
N LEU A 158 -0.64 10.55 1.15
CA LEU A 158 0.61 11.31 0.99
C LEU A 158 0.63 12.11 -0.31
N SER A 159 0.24 11.53 -1.44
CA SER A 159 0.14 12.22 -2.73
C SER A 159 -0.89 13.35 -2.67
N THR A 160 -2.03 13.12 -2.01
CA THR A 160 -3.06 14.14 -1.82
C THR A 160 -2.60 15.27 -0.92
N LEU A 161 -1.83 14.99 0.14
CA LEU A 161 -1.23 16.02 0.99
C LEU A 161 -0.42 17.00 0.16
N PHE A 162 0.52 16.50 -0.63
CA PHE A 162 1.36 17.34 -1.49
C PHE A 162 0.55 17.99 -2.62
N GLY A 163 -0.45 17.32 -3.17
CA GLY A 163 -1.37 17.90 -4.15
C GLY A 163 -2.14 19.10 -3.60
N LEU A 164 -2.67 19.00 -2.38
CA LEU A 164 -3.36 20.11 -1.70
C LEU A 164 -2.40 21.25 -1.36
N LEU A 165 -1.16 20.95 -0.97
CA LEU A 165 -0.13 21.99 -0.78
C LEU A 165 0.20 22.69 -2.11
N ALA A 166 0.28 21.97 -3.22
CA ALA A 166 0.46 22.56 -4.55
C ALA A 166 -0.70 23.48 -4.92
N ILE A 167 -1.96 23.06 -4.69
CA ILE A 167 -3.14 23.91 -4.92
C ILE A 167 -3.11 25.15 -4.01
N GLY A 168 -2.73 25.00 -2.74
CA GLY A 168 -2.59 26.12 -1.80
C GLY A 168 -1.50 27.10 -2.23
N ALA A 169 -0.35 26.62 -2.69
CA ALA A 169 0.72 27.45 -3.25
C ALA A 169 0.27 28.14 -4.55
N TRP A 170 -0.48 27.43 -5.41
CA TRP A 170 -1.08 28.01 -6.62
C TRP A 170 -2.02 29.17 -6.29
N ALA A 171 -2.86 29.02 -5.28
CA ALA A 171 -3.76 30.11 -4.81
C ALA A 171 -2.99 31.36 -4.36
N ARG A 172 -1.77 31.21 -3.85
CA ARG A 172 -0.87 32.33 -3.49
C ARG A 172 -0.19 32.92 -4.74
N TYR A 173 0.38 32.07 -5.58
CA TYR A 173 0.99 32.47 -6.85
C TYR A 173 -0.01 33.21 -7.74
N ALA A 174 -1.22 32.69 -7.90
CA ALA A 174 -2.25 33.28 -8.74
C ALA A 174 -2.61 34.73 -8.36
N ARG A 175 -2.54 35.08 -7.07
CA ARG A 175 -2.83 36.42 -6.54
C ARG A 175 -1.62 37.36 -6.60
N ARG A 176 -0.45 36.82 -6.26
CA ARG A 176 0.83 37.56 -6.21
C ARG A 176 1.90 36.71 -6.89
N PRO A 177 1.95 36.77 -8.23
CA PRO A 177 2.92 35.99 -8.98
C PRO A 177 4.35 36.27 -8.53
N SER A 178 5.06 35.21 -8.10
CA SER A 178 6.47 35.27 -7.73
C SER A 178 7.15 33.93 -8.04
N ALA A 179 8.43 33.96 -8.33
CA ALA A 179 9.21 32.76 -8.59
C ALA A 179 9.17 31.78 -7.40
N GLY A 180 9.21 32.29 -6.15
CA GLY A 180 9.17 31.48 -4.94
C GLY A 180 7.86 30.69 -4.80
N TRP A 181 6.70 31.32 -5.02
CA TRP A 181 5.42 30.60 -4.97
C TRP A 181 5.28 29.61 -6.12
N TYR A 182 5.78 29.94 -7.31
CA TYR A 182 5.76 29.00 -8.43
C TYR A 182 6.68 27.80 -8.17
N ALA A 183 7.87 28.02 -7.62
CA ALA A 183 8.78 26.95 -7.20
C ALA A 183 8.12 26.04 -6.12
N ALA A 184 7.38 26.62 -5.18
CA ALA A 184 6.61 25.85 -4.20
C ALA A 184 5.52 24.98 -4.84
N VAL A 185 4.83 25.49 -5.89
CA VAL A 185 3.87 24.68 -6.67
C VAL A 185 4.57 23.51 -7.35
N VAL A 186 5.70 23.76 -8.03
CA VAL A 186 6.47 22.73 -8.74
C VAL A 186 6.99 21.67 -7.77
N ALA A 187 7.57 22.09 -6.64
CA ALA A 187 8.13 21.19 -5.62
C ALA A 187 7.04 20.32 -4.98
N ALA A 188 5.92 20.93 -4.57
CA ALA A 188 4.81 20.20 -3.97
C ALA A 188 4.15 19.24 -4.98
N PHE A 189 4.01 19.65 -6.23
CA PHE A 189 3.49 18.78 -7.28
C PHE A 189 4.44 17.62 -7.61
N ALA A 190 5.73 17.87 -7.71
CA ALA A 190 6.73 16.82 -7.87
C ALA A 190 6.68 15.81 -6.70
N ALA A 191 6.57 16.29 -5.45
CA ALA A 191 6.42 15.44 -4.28
C ALA A 191 5.12 14.59 -4.34
N SER A 192 4.01 15.17 -4.83
CA SER A 192 2.77 14.42 -5.05
C SER A 192 2.97 13.28 -6.05
N LEU A 193 3.61 13.53 -7.19
CA LEU A 193 3.90 12.51 -8.21
C LEU A 193 4.89 11.45 -7.72
N LEU A 194 5.89 11.85 -6.92
CA LEU A 194 6.85 10.94 -6.29
C LEU A 194 6.23 10.08 -5.17
N SER A 195 5.05 10.46 -4.66
CA SER A 195 4.28 9.66 -3.71
C SER A 195 3.36 8.68 -4.41
N LYS A 196 2.57 9.15 -5.39
CA LYS A 196 1.71 8.35 -6.29
C LYS A 196 1.43 9.15 -7.56
N PRO A 197 1.64 8.59 -8.75
CA PRO A 197 1.43 9.29 -10.02
C PRO A 197 -0.06 9.44 -10.39
N MET A 198 -0.96 9.55 -9.42
CA MET A 198 -2.40 9.69 -9.66
C MET A 198 -2.78 11.11 -10.07
N LEU A 199 -2.06 12.14 -9.54
CA LEU A 199 -2.38 13.54 -9.79
C LEU A 199 -1.71 14.13 -11.04
N VAL A 200 -1.36 13.32 -12.04
CA VAL A 200 -0.84 13.80 -13.33
C VAL A 200 -1.79 14.79 -14.03
N THR A 201 -3.04 14.83 -13.65
CA THR A 201 -4.07 15.75 -14.14
C THR A 201 -4.14 17.06 -13.36
N LEU A 202 -3.32 17.27 -12.31
CA LEU A 202 -3.31 18.49 -11.51
C LEU A 202 -3.12 19.78 -12.33
N PRO A 203 -2.30 19.85 -13.39
CA PRO A 203 -2.18 21.05 -14.21
C PRO A 203 -3.52 21.51 -14.81
N PHE A 204 -4.37 20.57 -15.22
CA PHE A 204 -5.73 20.87 -15.71
C PHE A 204 -6.65 21.34 -14.58
N LEU A 205 -6.54 20.72 -13.39
CA LEU A 205 -7.27 21.20 -12.23
C LEU A 205 -6.89 22.63 -11.86
N LEU A 206 -5.60 22.98 -11.89
CA LEU A 206 -5.16 24.36 -11.65
C LEU A 206 -5.72 25.34 -12.69
N LEU A 207 -5.88 24.91 -13.95
CA LEU A 207 -6.53 25.70 -14.98
C LEU A 207 -8.02 25.90 -14.70
N LEU A 208 -8.73 24.87 -14.21
CA LEU A 208 -10.12 24.99 -13.76
C LEU A 208 -10.26 25.98 -12.58
N LEU A 209 -9.31 25.96 -11.66
CA LEU A 209 -9.28 26.89 -10.53
C LEU A 209 -8.96 28.33 -10.96
N ASP A 210 -8.24 28.52 -12.08
CA ASP A 210 -8.06 29.86 -12.68
C ASP A 210 -9.35 30.42 -13.26
N VAL A 211 -10.27 29.56 -13.75
CA VAL A 211 -11.61 29.95 -14.19
C VAL A 211 -12.47 30.31 -12.97
N TRP A 212 -12.59 29.38 -12.05
CA TRP A 212 -13.28 29.58 -10.77
C TRP A 212 -12.58 28.72 -9.70
N PRO A 213 -12.33 29.24 -8.52
CA PRO A 213 -12.83 30.49 -7.93
C PRO A 213 -11.93 31.73 -8.14
N LEU A 214 -10.77 31.61 -8.80
CA LEU A 214 -9.79 32.70 -8.89
C LEU A 214 -10.16 33.82 -9.88
N GLY A 215 -10.97 33.53 -10.91
CA GLY A 215 -11.41 34.51 -11.91
C GLY A 215 -10.27 35.11 -12.73
N ARG A 216 -9.18 34.35 -12.99
CA ARG A 216 -8.02 34.82 -13.78
C ARG A 216 -8.28 34.78 -15.27
N ALA A 217 -9.09 33.84 -15.72
CA ALA A 217 -9.38 33.64 -17.12
C ALA A 217 -10.26 34.76 -17.69
N PRO A 218 -10.06 35.20 -18.93
CA PRO A 218 -10.86 36.26 -19.55
C PRO A 218 -12.34 35.89 -19.58
N GLY A 219 -13.20 36.81 -19.15
CA GLY A 219 -14.65 36.66 -19.13
C GLY A 219 -15.20 35.90 -17.92
N PHE A 220 -14.36 35.58 -16.91
CA PHE A 220 -14.78 34.95 -15.67
C PHE A 220 -14.61 35.87 -14.46
N VAL A 221 -15.50 35.69 -13.46
CA VAL A 221 -15.52 36.51 -12.25
C VAL A 221 -15.05 35.66 -11.05
N PRO A 222 -14.23 36.22 -10.16
CA PRO A 222 -13.79 35.50 -8.96
C PRO A 222 -14.96 35.25 -7.99
N ALA A 223 -14.81 34.16 -7.20
CA ALA A 223 -15.80 33.82 -6.17
C ALA A 223 -15.86 34.87 -5.05
N ASP A 224 -14.75 35.54 -4.78
CA ASP A 224 -14.57 36.64 -3.83
C ASP A 224 -13.58 37.63 -4.45
N PRO A 225 -14.00 38.88 -4.75
CA PRO A 225 -13.13 39.91 -5.34
C PRO A 225 -11.86 40.19 -4.53
N SER A 226 -11.93 40.08 -3.19
CA SER A 226 -10.76 40.28 -2.31
C SER A 226 -9.73 39.14 -2.45
N ARG A 227 -10.10 38.03 -3.10
CA ARG A 227 -9.30 36.82 -3.33
C ARG A 227 -9.05 36.52 -4.81
N ALA A 228 -9.41 37.50 -5.65
CA ALA A 228 -9.14 37.37 -7.08
C ALA A 228 -7.67 37.08 -7.40
N GLY A 229 -7.44 36.24 -8.38
CA GLY A 229 -6.13 36.05 -8.97
C GLY A 229 -5.77 37.22 -9.90
N ALA A 230 -4.48 37.40 -10.18
CA ALA A 230 -4.04 38.37 -11.17
C ALA A 230 -4.57 37.97 -12.57
N PRO A 231 -5.29 38.85 -13.29
CA PRO A 231 -5.82 38.53 -14.62
C PRO A 231 -4.73 38.06 -15.58
N ALA A 232 -5.06 37.08 -16.41
CA ALA A 232 -4.12 36.51 -17.35
C ALA A 232 -4.81 36.08 -18.66
N SER A 233 -4.13 36.21 -19.78
CA SER A 233 -4.60 35.66 -21.06
C SER A 233 -4.58 34.13 -21.03
N TRP A 234 -5.39 33.48 -21.88
CA TRP A 234 -5.38 32.03 -22.03
C TRP A 234 -4.00 31.47 -22.38
N GLY A 235 -3.23 32.17 -23.23
CA GLY A 235 -1.85 31.78 -23.58
C GLY A 235 -0.93 31.79 -22.36
N ARG A 236 -1.04 32.82 -21.49
CA ARG A 236 -0.26 32.85 -20.24
C ARG A 236 -0.69 31.74 -19.28
N LEU A 237 -1.99 31.50 -19.13
CA LEU A 237 -2.50 30.41 -18.29
C LEU A 237 -1.99 29.03 -18.75
N ALA A 238 -1.96 28.81 -20.07
CA ALA A 238 -1.39 27.58 -20.65
C ALA A 238 0.12 27.49 -20.41
N LEU A 239 0.86 28.57 -20.63
CA LEU A 239 2.31 28.60 -20.46
C LEU A 239 2.71 28.33 -19.00
N GLU A 240 1.97 28.87 -18.03
CA GLU A 240 2.19 28.61 -16.61
C GLU A 240 1.98 27.13 -16.23
N LYS A 241 1.24 26.33 -17.00
CA LYS A 241 1.04 24.89 -16.78
C LYS A 241 2.04 24.04 -17.55
N ALA A 242 2.74 24.57 -18.52
CA ALA A 242 3.65 23.79 -19.38
C ALA A 242 4.74 23.01 -18.59
N PRO A 243 5.47 23.62 -17.62
CA PRO A 243 6.42 22.87 -16.81
C PRO A 243 5.77 21.76 -15.95
N LEU A 244 4.56 22.01 -15.45
CA LEU A 244 3.82 21.01 -14.68
C LEU A 244 3.34 19.85 -15.58
N LEU A 245 2.91 20.15 -16.81
CA LEU A 245 2.56 19.12 -17.81
C LEU A 245 3.79 18.27 -18.18
N ALA A 246 4.97 18.88 -18.29
CA ALA A 246 6.21 18.13 -18.53
C ALA A 246 6.50 17.14 -17.39
N LEU A 247 6.30 17.55 -16.13
CA LEU A 247 6.40 16.63 -14.97
C LEU A 247 5.36 15.51 -15.03
N SER A 248 4.11 15.82 -15.41
CA SER A 248 3.03 14.83 -15.57
C SER A 248 3.41 13.78 -16.63
N ILE A 249 3.90 14.21 -17.77
CA ILE A 249 4.32 13.33 -18.88
C ILE A 249 5.48 12.45 -18.43
N ALA A 250 6.52 13.03 -17.82
CA ALA A 250 7.66 12.27 -17.31
C ALA A 250 7.24 11.21 -16.29
N SER A 251 6.39 11.58 -15.31
CA SER A 251 5.86 10.66 -14.31
C SER A 251 5.01 9.55 -14.94
N SER A 252 4.19 9.87 -15.95
CA SER A 252 3.38 8.88 -16.67
C SER A 252 4.24 7.87 -17.43
N ILE A 253 5.31 8.34 -18.09
CA ILE A 253 6.25 7.44 -18.79
C ILE A 253 6.90 6.48 -17.80
N VAL A 254 7.45 6.98 -16.70
CA VAL A 254 8.08 6.15 -15.65
C VAL A 254 7.08 5.13 -15.11
N SER A 255 5.85 5.55 -14.86
CA SER A 255 4.80 4.66 -14.33
C SER A 255 4.46 3.53 -15.31
N VAL A 256 4.28 3.85 -16.59
CA VAL A 256 3.99 2.84 -17.63
C VAL A 256 5.16 1.86 -17.78
N VAL A 257 6.40 2.34 -17.76
CA VAL A 257 7.60 1.49 -17.83
C VAL A 257 7.66 0.56 -16.62
N ALA A 258 7.49 1.08 -15.39
CA ALA A 258 7.50 0.28 -14.16
C ALA A 258 6.41 -0.80 -14.14
N GLN A 259 5.19 -0.42 -14.53
CA GLN A 259 4.04 -1.34 -14.55
C GLN A 259 4.16 -2.41 -15.65
N ARG A 260 4.72 -2.08 -16.81
CA ARG A 260 4.99 -3.05 -17.88
C ARG A 260 6.08 -4.04 -17.46
N ALA A 261 7.16 -3.55 -16.86
CA ALA A 261 8.25 -4.40 -16.36
C ALA A 261 7.75 -5.41 -15.31
N GLY A 262 6.75 -5.04 -14.50
CA GLY A 262 6.15 -5.93 -13.50
C GLY A 262 4.91 -6.70 -13.97
N GLY A 263 4.54 -6.64 -15.27
CA GLY A 263 3.40 -7.38 -15.81
C GLY A 263 2.01 -6.91 -15.33
N ALA A 264 1.93 -5.69 -14.73
CA ALA A 264 0.68 -5.19 -14.16
C ALA A 264 -0.31 -4.63 -15.20
N VAL A 265 0.20 -4.19 -16.37
CA VAL A 265 -0.64 -3.64 -17.45
C VAL A 265 -1.24 -4.79 -18.25
N GLN A 266 -2.56 -4.83 -18.29
CA GLN A 266 -3.30 -5.80 -19.11
C GLN A 266 -3.19 -5.42 -20.61
N ALA A 267 -2.90 -6.41 -21.44
CA ALA A 267 -2.86 -6.22 -22.88
C ALA A 267 -4.26 -5.87 -23.46
N LEU A 268 -4.29 -5.18 -24.60
CA LEU A 268 -5.56 -4.85 -25.28
C LEU A 268 -6.27 -6.09 -25.78
N ASP A 269 -5.52 -7.14 -26.12
CA ASP A 269 -6.07 -8.42 -26.56
C ASP A 269 -6.79 -9.17 -25.44
N ALA A 270 -6.35 -8.95 -24.17
CA ALA A 270 -7.00 -9.54 -23.01
C ALA A 270 -8.29 -8.80 -22.61
N ILE A 271 -8.30 -7.46 -22.75
CA ILE A 271 -9.46 -6.61 -22.44
C ILE A 271 -9.59 -5.56 -23.53
N GLY A 272 -10.53 -5.76 -24.44
CA GLY A 272 -10.78 -4.88 -25.57
C GLY A 272 -11.14 -3.44 -25.16
N LEU A 273 -10.85 -2.46 -26.02
CA LEU A 273 -11.13 -1.05 -25.78
C LEU A 273 -12.60 -0.78 -25.45
N GLY A 274 -13.53 -1.48 -26.11
CA GLY A 274 -14.98 -1.35 -25.85
C GLY A 274 -15.34 -1.66 -24.39
N ALA A 275 -14.82 -2.77 -23.85
CA ALA A 275 -15.04 -3.15 -22.45
C ALA A 275 -14.45 -2.12 -21.47
N ARG A 276 -13.27 -1.58 -21.77
CA ARG A 276 -12.63 -0.52 -20.94
C ARG A 276 -13.46 0.76 -20.93
N VAL A 277 -13.94 1.20 -22.09
CA VAL A 277 -14.79 2.40 -22.20
C VAL A 277 -16.12 2.18 -21.46
N SER A 278 -16.75 1.02 -21.64
CA SER A 278 -17.98 0.66 -20.93
C SER A 278 -17.78 0.68 -19.41
N ASN A 279 -16.71 0.05 -18.93
CA ASN A 279 -16.36 0.05 -17.52
C ASN A 279 -16.08 1.47 -16.98
N ALA A 280 -15.34 2.29 -17.74
CA ALA A 280 -15.05 3.67 -17.34
C ALA A 280 -16.32 4.51 -17.19
N LEU A 281 -17.25 4.41 -18.12
CA LEU A 281 -18.53 5.13 -18.07
C LEU A 281 -19.37 4.71 -16.86
N LEU A 282 -19.49 3.40 -16.61
CA LEU A 282 -20.18 2.88 -15.44
C LEU A 282 -19.50 3.32 -14.14
N SER A 283 -18.17 3.31 -14.09
CA SER A 283 -17.40 3.72 -12.94
C SER A 283 -17.61 5.21 -12.59
N TYR A 284 -17.70 6.11 -13.58
CA TYR A 284 -18.05 7.52 -13.33
C TYR A 284 -19.40 7.65 -12.62
N VAL A 285 -20.40 6.93 -13.09
CA VAL A 285 -21.75 6.94 -12.49
C VAL A 285 -21.69 6.33 -11.08
N ALA A 286 -20.98 5.21 -10.92
CA ALA A 286 -20.85 4.51 -9.64
C ALA A 286 -20.13 5.38 -8.59
N TYR A 287 -19.03 6.06 -8.93
CA TYR A 287 -18.34 6.96 -8.01
C TYR A 287 -19.21 8.15 -7.62
N ALA A 288 -19.91 8.78 -8.57
CA ALA A 288 -20.82 9.86 -8.28
C ALA A 288 -21.97 9.42 -7.33
N TRP A 289 -22.52 8.23 -7.59
CA TRP A 289 -23.56 7.64 -6.75
C TRP A 289 -23.03 7.34 -5.33
N LYS A 290 -21.89 6.65 -5.23
CA LYS A 290 -21.28 6.31 -3.94
C LYS A 290 -20.84 7.53 -3.13
N THR A 291 -20.56 8.66 -3.77
CA THR A 291 -20.32 9.94 -3.08
C THR A 291 -21.60 10.46 -2.40
N ILE A 292 -22.77 10.20 -2.95
CA ILE A 292 -24.06 10.64 -2.38
C ILE A 292 -24.63 9.58 -1.43
N TRP A 293 -24.51 8.32 -1.81
CA TRP A 293 -25.04 7.17 -1.09
C TRP A 293 -23.96 6.10 -0.90
N PRO A 294 -23.09 6.23 0.12
CA PRO A 294 -21.94 5.35 0.35
C PRO A 294 -22.34 3.99 0.98
N ALA A 295 -23.21 3.27 0.31
CA ALA A 295 -23.61 1.92 0.66
C ALA A 295 -22.90 0.89 -0.24
N ARG A 296 -22.77 -0.34 0.25
CA ARG A 296 -22.17 -1.47 -0.49
C ARG A 296 -20.75 -1.15 -0.97
N LEU A 297 -19.90 -0.65 -0.06
CA LEU A 297 -18.48 -0.44 -0.30
C LEU A 297 -17.74 -1.76 -0.09
N ALA A 298 -16.77 -2.07 -0.97
CA ALA A 298 -15.99 -3.31 -0.91
C ALA A 298 -14.51 -3.04 -1.20
N ALA A 299 -13.63 -3.83 -0.62
CA ALA A 299 -12.19 -3.71 -0.85
C ALA A 299 -11.77 -4.10 -2.29
N PHE A 300 -12.62 -4.84 -3.00
CA PHE A 300 -12.35 -5.26 -4.37
C PHE A 300 -13.65 -5.31 -5.18
N TYR A 301 -13.64 -4.67 -6.35
CA TYR A 301 -14.71 -4.75 -7.34
C TYR A 301 -14.14 -5.37 -8.61
N PRO A 302 -14.51 -6.61 -8.96
CA PRO A 302 -14.00 -7.26 -10.15
C PRO A 302 -14.44 -6.50 -11.41
N LEU A 303 -13.60 -6.54 -12.44
CA LEU A 303 -14.00 -6.06 -13.76
C LEU A 303 -15.09 -6.99 -14.29
N PRO A 304 -16.29 -6.49 -14.64
CA PRO A 304 -17.33 -7.33 -15.19
C PRO A 304 -16.89 -7.97 -16.49
N ALA A 305 -17.12 -9.28 -16.63
CA ALA A 305 -16.81 -10.01 -17.87
C ALA A 305 -17.68 -9.52 -19.04
N ASP A 306 -18.97 -9.31 -18.76
CA ASP A 306 -19.95 -8.81 -19.73
C ASP A 306 -20.67 -7.59 -19.15
N ILE A 307 -20.69 -6.51 -19.91
CA ILE A 307 -21.43 -5.30 -19.60
C ILE A 307 -22.55 -5.16 -20.64
N PRO A 308 -23.82 -5.24 -20.23
CA PRO A 308 -24.95 -5.06 -21.15
C PRO A 308 -24.87 -3.71 -21.86
N THR A 309 -25.09 -3.69 -23.17
CA THR A 309 -24.96 -2.46 -23.99
C THR A 309 -25.87 -1.33 -23.53
N TRP A 310 -27.05 -1.65 -23.00
CA TRP A 310 -27.99 -0.66 -22.48
C TRP A 310 -27.43 0.06 -21.22
N GLN A 311 -26.66 -0.65 -20.37
CA GLN A 311 -26.02 -0.02 -19.19
C GLN A 311 -24.94 0.94 -19.63
N THR A 312 -24.13 0.55 -20.61
CA THR A 312 -23.12 1.43 -21.22
C THR A 312 -23.77 2.67 -21.83
N ALA A 313 -24.85 2.51 -22.60
CA ALA A 313 -25.57 3.61 -23.21
C ALA A 313 -26.19 4.54 -22.17
N ALA A 314 -26.82 4.00 -21.13
CA ALA A 314 -27.38 4.79 -20.03
C ALA A 314 -26.28 5.57 -19.28
N ALA A 315 -25.16 4.94 -18.95
CA ALA A 315 -24.04 5.60 -18.30
C ALA A 315 -23.45 6.70 -19.20
N ALA A 316 -23.28 6.44 -20.50
CA ALA A 316 -22.82 7.44 -21.47
C ALA A 316 -23.75 8.66 -21.51
N LEU A 317 -25.07 8.44 -21.56
CA LEU A 317 -26.06 9.54 -21.53
C LEU A 317 -25.98 10.35 -20.23
N ILE A 318 -25.87 9.69 -19.06
CA ILE A 318 -25.74 10.36 -17.77
C ILE A 318 -24.47 11.22 -17.74
N VAL A 319 -23.32 10.65 -18.11
CA VAL A 319 -22.03 11.37 -18.12
C VAL A 319 -22.04 12.51 -19.13
N ALA A 320 -22.60 12.31 -20.32
CA ALA A 320 -22.75 13.33 -21.34
C ALA A 320 -23.66 14.46 -20.86
N PHE A 321 -24.84 14.14 -20.31
CA PHE A 321 -25.77 15.13 -19.78
C PHE A 321 -25.14 15.96 -18.64
N ALA A 322 -24.47 15.31 -17.68
CA ALA A 322 -23.78 15.98 -16.60
C ALA A 322 -22.67 16.89 -17.14
N THR A 323 -21.90 16.45 -18.14
CA THR A 323 -20.82 17.22 -18.73
C THR A 323 -21.34 18.43 -19.52
N VAL A 324 -22.33 18.19 -20.40
CA VAL A 324 -22.97 19.28 -21.18
C VAL A 324 -23.63 20.29 -20.24
N GLY A 325 -24.36 19.81 -19.22
CA GLY A 325 -24.99 20.67 -18.21
C GLY A 325 -23.94 21.48 -17.44
N ALA A 326 -22.85 20.88 -17.05
CA ALA A 326 -21.74 21.56 -16.39
C ALA A 326 -21.13 22.64 -17.30
N LEU A 327 -20.84 22.34 -18.56
CA LEU A 327 -20.27 23.27 -19.52
C LEU A 327 -21.24 24.44 -19.81
N ALA A 328 -22.53 24.17 -19.98
CA ALA A 328 -23.54 25.20 -20.18
C ALA A 328 -23.70 26.10 -18.95
N ALA A 329 -23.45 25.58 -17.76
CA ALA A 329 -23.53 26.32 -16.50
C ALA A 329 -22.28 27.16 -16.19
N VAL A 330 -21.19 27.06 -16.94
CA VAL A 330 -19.88 27.61 -16.59
C VAL A 330 -19.87 29.11 -16.26
N ARG A 331 -20.75 29.90 -16.89
CA ARG A 331 -20.85 31.33 -16.61
C ARG A 331 -21.88 31.68 -15.50
N ARG A 332 -22.90 30.83 -15.29
CA ARG A 332 -23.99 31.06 -14.34
C ARG A 332 -23.75 30.36 -12.99
N ALA A 333 -23.14 29.21 -13.02
CA ALA A 333 -22.84 28.36 -11.87
C ALA A 333 -21.46 27.70 -12.00
N PRO A 334 -20.38 28.49 -12.03
CA PRO A 334 -19.03 27.99 -12.31
C PRO A 334 -18.56 26.91 -11.32
N TRP A 335 -19.07 26.91 -10.10
CA TRP A 335 -18.78 25.86 -9.11
C TRP A 335 -19.27 24.47 -9.55
N LEU A 336 -20.38 24.41 -10.31
CA LEU A 336 -20.89 23.16 -10.85
C LEU A 336 -19.96 22.62 -11.92
N SER A 337 -19.53 23.51 -12.84
CA SER A 337 -18.61 23.16 -13.92
C SER A 337 -17.26 22.72 -13.39
N VAL A 338 -16.66 23.50 -12.50
CA VAL A 338 -15.36 23.22 -11.91
C VAL A 338 -15.44 21.97 -11.04
N GLY A 339 -16.50 21.81 -10.25
CA GLY A 339 -16.69 20.63 -9.41
C GLY A 339 -16.83 19.34 -10.21
N TRP A 340 -17.65 19.33 -11.27
CA TRP A 340 -17.81 18.18 -12.15
C TRP A 340 -16.53 17.84 -12.91
N LEU A 341 -15.88 18.85 -13.52
CA LEU A 341 -14.66 18.64 -14.30
C LEU A 341 -13.46 18.28 -13.41
N TRP A 342 -13.41 18.78 -12.16
CA TRP A 342 -12.46 18.31 -11.16
C TRP A 342 -12.65 16.81 -10.92
N PHE A 343 -13.86 16.38 -10.55
CA PHE A 343 -14.18 14.97 -10.34
C PHE A 343 -13.84 14.11 -11.55
N ALA A 344 -14.38 14.45 -12.71
CA ALA A 344 -14.19 13.67 -13.93
C ALA A 344 -12.73 13.65 -14.39
N GLY A 345 -12.06 14.81 -14.38
CA GLY A 345 -10.68 14.95 -14.87
C GLY A 345 -9.65 14.26 -13.98
N THR A 346 -9.82 14.29 -12.66
CA THR A 346 -8.87 13.63 -11.75
C THR A 346 -9.06 12.11 -11.66
N LEU A 347 -10.18 11.57 -12.11
CA LEU A 347 -10.41 10.13 -12.24
C LEU A 347 -9.79 9.53 -13.52
N VAL A 348 -9.50 10.32 -14.56
CA VAL A 348 -8.99 9.82 -15.85
C VAL A 348 -7.83 8.85 -15.73
N PRO A 349 -6.80 9.07 -14.89
CA PRO A 349 -5.67 8.15 -14.80
C PRO A 349 -6.02 6.77 -14.24
N VAL A 350 -7.12 6.63 -13.50
CA VAL A 350 -7.49 5.43 -12.74
C VAL A 350 -8.87 4.87 -13.10
N ILE A 351 -9.57 5.47 -14.06
CA ILE A 351 -10.95 5.07 -14.43
C ILE A 351 -11.00 3.76 -15.24
N GLY A 352 -9.85 3.19 -15.61
CA GLY A 352 -9.78 1.91 -16.31
C GLY A 352 -9.63 2.02 -17.84
N LEU A 353 -9.38 3.21 -18.41
CA LEU A 353 -9.02 3.36 -19.84
C LEU A 353 -7.66 2.69 -20.12
N VAL A 354 -6.69 2.87 -19.23
CA VAL A 354 -5.50 2.02 -19.14
C VAL A 354 -5.74 1.06 -17.99
N GLN A 355 -6.00 -0.22 -18.32
CA GLN A 355 -6.34 -1.22 -17.31
C GLN A 355 -5.09 -1.70 -16.60
N VAL A 356 -5.03 -1.47 -15.30
CA VAL A 356 -4.01 -1.96 -14.39
C VAL A 356 -4.67 -2.85 -13.33
N GLY A 357 -4.21 -4.09 -13.24
CA GLY A 357 -4.83 -5.09 -12.37
C GLY A 357 -6.18 -5.62 -12.92
N ALA A 358 -6.95 -6.29 -12.07
CA ALA A 358 -8.19 -6.97 -12.43
C ALA A 358 -9.47 -6.32 -11.85
N GLN A 359 -9.32 -5.18 -11.17
CA GLN A 359 -10.45 -4.42 -10.63
C GLN A 359 -11.06 -3.52 -11.71
N GLY A 360 -12.39 -3.45 -11.73
CA GLY A 360 -13.12 -2.49 -12.58
C GLY A 360 -13.13 -1.08 -11.96
N MET A 361 -13.18 -1.00 -10.63
CA MET A 361 -13.12 0.24 -9.84
C MET A 361 -12.52 -0.04 -8.46
N ALA A 362 -12.20 1.00 -7.69
CA ALA A 362 -11.77 0.92 -6.30
C ALA A 362 -12.18 2.18 -5.54
N ASP A 363 -12.69 2.04 -4.31
CA ASP A 363 -13.20 3.18 -3.52
C ASP A 363 -12.10 4.24 -3.29
N ARG A 364 -10.85 3.84 -3.10
CA ARG A 364 -9.67 4.69 -2.96
C ARG A 364 -9.43 5.66 -4.13
N TYR A 365 -9.88 5.33 -5.33
CA TYR A 365 -9.70 6.21 -6.49
C TYR A 365 -10.54 7.48 -6.40
N ALA A 366 -11.60 7.49 -5.56
CA ALA A 366 -12.44 8.66 -5.32
C ALA A 366 -11.82 9.65 -4.31
N TYR A 367 -10.68 9.35 -3.67
CA TYR A 367 -10.15 10.09 -2.52
C TYR A 367 -10.07 11.61 -2.75
N LEU A 368 -9.33 12.08 -3.75
CA LEU A 368 -9.30 13.51 -4.09
C LEU A 368 -10.43 13.93 -5.08
N PRO A 369 -10.79 13.10 -6.10
CA PRO A 369 -11.82 13.45 -7.06
C PRO A 369 -13.17 13.84 -6.43
N MET A 370 -13.58 13.14 -5.38
CA MET A 370 -14.83 13.41 -4.68
C MET A 370 -14.94 14.86 -4.18
N THR A 371 -13.83 15.52 -3.84
CA THR A 371 -13.80 16.92 -3.40
C THR A 371 -14.48 17.82 -4.42
N GLY A 372 -14.32 17.57 -5.72
CA GLY A 372 -14.99 18.30 -6.79
C GLY A 372 -16.51 18.18 -6.71
N LEU A 373 -17.05 16.97 -6.55
CA LEU A 373 -18.50 16.75 -6.39
C LEU A 373 -19.02 17.41 -5.11
N LEU A 374 -18.30 17.31 -4.01
CA LEU A 374 -18.69 17.95 -2.76
C LEU A 374 -18.75 19.46 -2.90
N VAL A 375 -17.83 20.07 -3.66
CA VAL A 375 -17.90 21.52 -4.00
C VAL A 375 -19.15 21.80 -4.80
N ALA A 376 -19.44 21.04 -5.86
CA ALA A 376 -20.64 21.24 -6.67
C ALA A 376 -21.92 21.12 -5.85
N VAL A 377 -22.05 20.12 -4.99
CA VAL A 377 -23.21 19.87 -4.13
C VAL A 377 -23.39 20.99 -3.10
N VAL A 378 -22.35 21.33 -2.33
CA VAL A 378 -22.45 22.29 -1.23
C VAL A 378 -22.70 23.72 -1.74
N TRP A 379 -22.02 24.14 -2.81
CA TRP A 379 -22.28 25.44 -3.44
C TRP A 379 -23.63 25.47 -4.14
N GLY A 380 -24.04 24.37 -4.78
CA GLY A 380 -25.34 24.20 -5.43
C GLY A 380 -26.49 24.30 -4.42
N ALA A 381 -26.40 23.58 -3.31
CA ALA A 381 -27.38 23.63 -2.24
C ALA A 381 -27.54 25.03 -1.66
N ASP A 382 -26.44 25.77 -1.42
CA ASP A 382 -26.47 27.13 -0.95
C ASP A 382 -27.09 28.08 -2.00
N ALA A 383 -26.79 27.89 -3.29
CA ALA A 383 -27.38 28.68 -4.37
C ALA A 383 -28.88 28.44 -4.51
N LEU A 384 -29.34 27.20 -4.43
CA LEU A 384 -30.77 26.85 -4.44
C LEU A 384 -31.49 27.44 -3.24
N ARG A 385 -30.93 27.35 -2.04
CA ARG A 385 -31.48 27.96 -0.83
C ARG A 385 -31.69 29.47 -0.98
N ARG A 386 -30.72 30.18 -1.56
CA ARG A 386 -30.79 31.63 -1.79
C ARG A 386 -31.83 31.99 -2.84
N ARG A 387 -31.97 31.17 -3.91
CA ARG A 387 -32.98 31.45 -4.96
C ARG A 387 -34.41 31.19 -4.51
N ALA A 388 -34.60 30.18 -3.67
CA ALA A 388 -35.92 29.82 -3.16
C ALA A 388 -36.42 30.79 -2.07
N GLU A 389 -35.69 31.89 -1.77
CA GLU A 389 -35.96 32.77 -0.62
C GLU A 389 -36.37 31.98 0.62
N SER A 390 -35.64 30.86 0.82
CA SER A 390 -36.03 29.77 1.73
C SER A 390 -36.26 30.32 3.16
N ARG A 391 -37.45 30.10 3.69
CA ARG A 391 -37.81 30.36 5.10
C ARG A 391 -37.10 29.38 6.07
N VAL A 392 -36.30 28.43 5.56
CA VAL A 392 -35.57 27.49 6.40
C VAL A 392 -34.47 28.22 7.19
N PRO A 393 -34.57 28.23 8.51
CA PRO A 393 -33.60 28.95 9.34
C PRO A 393 -32.22 28.30 9.22
N SER A 394 -31.16 29.10 9.35
CA SER A 394 -29.77 28.64 9.25
C SER A 394 -29.43 27.53 10.26
N SER A 395 -30.09 27.53 11.42
CA SER A 395 -29.98 26.49 12.45
C SER A 395 -30.49 25.13 11.96
N ALA A 396 -31.61 25.11 11.22
CA ALA A 396 -32.12 23.84 10.65
C ALA A 396 -31.20 23.28 9.56
N VAL A 397 -30.61 24.16 8.72
CA VAL A 397 -29.62 23.75 7.74
C VAL A 397 -28.37 23.18 8.44
N ALA A 398 -27.88 23.86 9.48
CA ALA A 398 -26.75 23.37 10.28
C ALA A 398 -27.09 22.05 10.97
N GLY A 399 -28.28 21.90 11.53
CA GLY A 399 -28.77 20.64 12.09
C GLY A 399 -28.77 19.50 11.07
N GLY A 400 -29.28 19.77 9.85
CA GLY A 400 -29.24 18.78 8.75
C GLY A 400 -27.83 18.35 8.36
N VAL A 401 -26.90 19.30 8.29
CA VAL A 401 -25.48 19.00 8.03
C VAL A 401 -24.89 18.12 9.14
N VAL A 402 -25.17 18.43 10.40
CA VAL A 402 -24.70 17.63 11.55
C VAL A 402 -25.24 16.20 11.48
N VAL A 403 -26.52 16.02 11.14
CA VAL A 403 -27.10 14.68 10.98
C VAL A 403 -26.41 13.91 9.87
N VAL A 404 -26.18 14.53 8.69
CA VAL A 404 -25.45 13.88 7.59
C VAL A 404 -24.04 13.48 8.01
N LEU A 405 -23.30 14.38 8.68
CA LEU A 405 -21.96 14.09 9.18
C LEU A 405 -21.95 12.93 10.19
N ALA A 406 -22.93 12.89 11.10
CA ALA A 406 -23.05 11.83 12.09
C ALA A 406 -23.34 10.48 11.43
N VAL A 407 -24.23 10.44 10.43
CA VAL A 407 -24.52 9.21 9.66
C VAL A 407 -23.28 8.74 8.91
N LEU A 408 -22.59 9.64 8.19
CA LEU A 408 -21.37 9.29 7.46
C LEU A 408 -20.26 8.83 8.42
N ALA A 409 -20.09 9.46 9.58
CA ALA A 409 -19.13 9.03 10.60
C ALA A 409 -19.45 7.62 11.12
N ALA A 410 -20.73 7.32 11.38
CA ALA A 410 -21.15 5.98 11.80
C ALA A 410 -20.86 4.93 10.71
N LEU A 411 -21.12 5.25 9.43
CA LEU A 411 -20.79 4.37 8.31
C LEU A 411 -19.27 4.18 8.16
N THR A 412 -18.48 5.24 8.38
CA THR A 412 -17.02 5.18 8.38
C THR A 412 -16.49 4.25 9.48
N LEU A 413 -17.01 4.38 10.72
CA LEU A 413 -16.64 3.49 11.82
C LEU A 413 -16.96 2.02 11.50
N ARG A 414 -18.13 1.77 10.90
CA ARG A 414 -18.50 0.42 10.43
C ARG A 414 -17.56 -0.08 9.33
N GLN A 415 -17.22 0.77 8.37
CA GLN A 415 -16.33 0.39 7.26
C GLN A 415 -14.89 0.10 7.76
N ILE A 416 -14.37 0.88 8.73
CA ILE A 416 -13.07 0.62 9.35
C ILE A 416 -13.06 -0.75 10.03
N ALA A 417 -14.15 -1.13 10.72
CA ALA A 417 -14.24 -2.39 11.42
C ALA A 417 -14.13 -3.63 10.50
N LEU A 418 -14.36 -3.48 9.20
CA LEU A 418 -14.15 -4.56 8.22
C LEU A 418 -12.67 -4.90 8.00
N TRP A 419 -11.75 -3.96 8.25
CA TRP A 419 -10.31 -4.16 8.07
C TRP A 419 -9.62 -4.91 9.22
N ARG A 420 -10.39 -5.45 10.17
CA ARG A 420 -9.85 -6.16 11.35
C ARG A 420 -9.21 -7.51 11.03
N ASP A 421 -9.67 -8.20 9.98
CA ASP A 421 -9.17 -9.49 9.51
C ASP A 421 -9.62 -9.76 8.07
N HIS A 422 -9.02 -10.77 7.42
CA HIS A 422 -9.35 -11.11 6.02
C HIS A 422 -10.78 -11.58 5.84
N GLU A 423 -11.35 -12.25 6.84
CA GLU A 423 -12.71 -12.77 6.76
C GLU A 423 -13.77 -11.67 6.78
N ALA A 424 -13.61 -10.69 7.68
CA ALA A 424 -14.48 -9.52 7.71
C ALA A 424 -14.38 -8.71 6.42
N LEU A 425 -13.15 -8.52 5.89
CA LEU A 425 -12.91 -7.71 4.70
C LEU A 425 -13.45 -8.38 3.43
N PHE A 426 -12.99 -9.60 3.16
CA PHE A 426 -13.34 -10.29 1.91
C PHE A 426 -14.67 -11.02 1.99
N GLY A 427 -15.12 -11.44 3.19
CA GLY A 427 -16.47 -11.94 3.41
C GLY A 427 -17.51 -10.88 3.07
N HIS A 428 -17.32 -9.65 3.58
CA HIS A 428 -18.17 -8.52 3.20
C HIS A 428 -18.08 -8.19 1.70
N ALA A 429 -16.88 -8.28 1.11
CA ALA A 429 -16.74 -8.06 -0.34
C ALA A 429 -17.58 -9.07 -1.15
N LEU A 430 -17.61 -10.35 -0.75
CA LEU A 430 -18.49 -11.38 -1.36
C LEU A 430 -19.97 -11.06 -1.19
N GLU A 431 -20.40 -10.52 -0.03
CA GLU A 431 -21.79 -10.08 0.19
C GLU A 431 -22.17 -8.91 -0.74
N VAL A 432 -21.24 -8.00 -1.00
CA VAL A 432 -21.50 -6.81 -1.83
C VAL A 432 -21.48 -7.11 -3.31
N VAL A 433 -20.50 -7.89 -3.77
CA VAL A 433 -20.19 -8.10 -5.19
C VAL A 433 -20.82 -9.40 -5.71
N GLY A 434 -21.03 -10.37 -4.82
CA GLY A 434 -21.40 -11.74 -5.17
C GLY A 434 -20.21 -12.68 -5.16
N ASP A 435 -20.42 -13.90 -5.59
CA ASP A 435 -19.40 -14.95 -5.59
C ASP A 435 -18.38 -14.72 -6.72
N ASP A 436 -17.16 -14.39 -6.34
CA ASP A 436 -16.07 -14.04 -7.26
C ASP A 436 -14.81 -14.86 -6.96
N VAL A 437 -14.19 -15.38 -8.02
CA VAL A 437 -13.01 -16.25 -7.94
C VAL A 437 -11.82 -15.57 -7.27
N ARG A 438 -11.62 -14.27 -7.53
CA ARG A 438 -10.48 -13.55 -7.00
C ARG A 438 -10.65 -13.21 -5.53
N ILE A 439 -11.85 -12.79 -5.14
CA ILE A 439 -12.18 -12.53 -3.73
C ILE A 439 -12.09 -13.82 -2.92
N ARG A 440 -12.59 -14.94 -3.45
CA ARG A 440 -12.43 -16.27 -2.83
C ARG A 440 -10.97 -16.65 -2.66
N GLY A 441 -10.14 -16.42 -3.68
CA GLY A 441 -8.69 -16.67 -3.61
C GLY A 441 -7.98 -15.78 -2.59
N LEU A 442 -8.32 -14.48 -2.51
CA LEU A 442 -7.76 -13.55 -1.52
C LEU A 442 -8.16 -13.96 -0.09
N LEU A 443 -9.42 -14.34 0.10
CA LEU A 443 -9.90 -14.83 1.40
C LEU A 443 -9.20 -16.12 1.82
N ALA A 444 -9.04 -17.08 0.90
CA ALA A 444 -8.33 -18.31 1.19
C ALA A 444 -6.86 -18.05 1.55
N GLN A 445 -6.16 -17.20 0.81
CA GLN A 445 -4.78 -16.82 1.12
C GLN A 445 -4.67 -16.07 2.45
N GLY A 446 -5.60 -15.16 2.73
CA GLY A 446 -5.63 -14.42 3.99
C GLY A 446 -5.84 -15.34 5.19
N LEU A 447 -6.85 -16.20 5.15
CA LEU A 447 -7.11 -17.17 6.21
C LEU A 447 -5.93 -18.12 6.43
N ARG A 448 -5.28 -18.55 5.35
CA ARG A 448 -4.04 -19.35 5.41
C ARG A 448 -2.91 -18.60 6.13
N SER A 449 -2.70 -17.32 5.80
CA SER A 449 -1.67 -16.49 6.46
C SER A 449 -1.95 -16.24 7.95
N GLU A 450 -3.22 -16.32 8.35
CA GLU A 450 -3.64 -16.26 9.75
C GLU A 450 -3.52 -17.62 10.47
N GLY A 451 -2.99 -18.66 9.82
CA GLY A 451 -2.88 -20.01 10.39
C GLY A 451 -4.23 -20.73 10.54
N LYS A 452 -5.21 -20.41 9.66
CA LYS A 452 -6.56 -20.99 9.66
C LYS A 452 -6.84 -21.76 8.35
N PRO A 453 -6.02 -22.78 7.97
CA PRO A 453 -6.15 -23.45 6.67
C PRO A 453 -7.46 -24.24 6.54
N GLU A 454 -8.05 -24.73 7.64
CA GLU A 454 -9.36 -25.42 7.62
C GLU A 454 -10.47 -24.49 7.15
N ARG A 455 -10.40 -23.21 7.53
CA ARG A 455 -11.35 -22.18 7.10
C ARG A 455 -11.05 -21.68 5.68
N ALA A 456 -9.80 -21.76 5.25
CA ALA A 456 -9.38 -21.39 3.90
C ALA A 456 -9.87 -22.40 2.84
N LEU A 457 -9.93 -23.69 3.18
CA LEU A 457 -10.24 -24.78 2.25
C LEU A 457 -11.54 -24.57 1.47
N PRO A 458 -12.72 -24.31 2.09
CA PRO A 458 -13.96 -24.13 1.34
C PRO A 458 -13.92 -22.95 0.36
N HIS A 459 -13.12 -21.92 0.65
CA HIS A 459 -12.96 -20.79 -0.26
C HIS A 459 -12.02 -21.12 -1.43
N ALA A 460 -10.94 -21.85 -1.20
CA ALA A 460 -10.06 -22.33 -2.26
C ALA A 460 -10.79 -23.30 -3.20
N GLU A 461 -11.58 -24.24 -2.66
CA GLU A 461 -12.43 -25.14 -3.45
C GLU A 461 -13.49 -24.36 -4.24
N ALA A 462 -14.13 -23.35 -3.64
CA ALA A 462 -15.09 -22.51 -4.34
C ALA A 462 -14.42 -21.76 -5.50
N ALA A 463 -13.21 -21.23 -5.32
CA ALA A 463 -12.47 -20.57 -6.40
C ALA A 463 -12.20 -21.51 -7.59
N VAL A 464 -11.87 -22.77 -7.32
CA VAL A 464 -11.69 -23.80 -8.36
C VAL A 464 -13.02 -24.14 -9.04
N ARG A 465 -14.14 -24.24 -8.30
CA ARG A 465 -15.46 -24.49 -8.89
C ARG A 465 -15.93 -23.35 -9.80
N ILE A 466 -15.68 -22.09 -9.40
CA ILE A 466 -16.06 -20.90 -10.20
C ILE A 466 -15.20 -20.80 -11.46
N ALA A 467 -13.88 -21.06 -11.35
CA ALA A 467 -12.94 -20.95 -12.45
C ALA A 467 -12.04 -22.20 -12.57
N PRO A 468 -12.56 -23.32 -13.05
CA PRO A 468 -11.81 -24.58 -13.17
C PRO A 468 -10.63 -24.48 -14.16
N ALA A 469 -10.65 -23.50 -15.06
CA ALA A 469 -9.56 -23.18 -15.99
C ALA A 469 -8.52 -22.21 -15.41
N SER A 470 -8.60 -21.85 -14.13
CA SER A 470 -7.64 -20.95 -13.48
C SER A 470 -6.53 -21.73 -12.78
N GLY A 471 -5.33 -21.79 -13.36
CA GLY A 471 -4.17 -22.40 -12.71
C GLY A 471 -3.83 -21.77 -11.34
N ARG A 472 -4.10 -20.46 -11.18
CA ARG A 472 -3.91 -19.76 -9.91
C ARG A 472 -4.86 -20.27 -8.81
N SER A 473 -6.13 -20.58 -9.15
CA SER A 473 -7.09 -21.13 -8.19
C SER A 473 -6.66 -22.52 -7.71
N TRP A 474 -6.19 -23.37 -8.63
CA TRP A 474 -5.65 -24.68 -8.31
C TRP A 474 -4.37 -24.60 -7.47
N ALA A 475 -3.47 -23.64 -7.77
CA ALA A 475 -2.28 -23.41 -6.96
C ALA A 475 -2.63 -22.96 -5.53
N THR A 476 -3.64 -22.09 -5.36
CA THR A 476 -4.13 -21.68 -4.05
C THR A 476 -4.70 -22.87 -3.27
N LEU A 477 -5.49 -23.72 -3.92
CA LEU A 477 -6.01 -24.95 -3.31
C LEU A 477 -4.87 -25.88 -2.88
N GLY A 478 -3.86 -26.06 -3.73
CA GLY A 478 -2.67 -26.86 -3.40
C GLY A 478 -1.92 -26.33 -2.18
N LEU A 479 -1.75 -25.00 -2.07
CA LEU A 479 -1.14 -24.38 -0.89
C LEU A 479 -1.94 -24.65 0.40
N VAL A 480 -3.26 -24.48 0.37
CA VAL A 480 -4.12 -24.74 1.52
C VAL A 480 -4.06 -26.21 1.94
N LEU A 481 -4.07 -27.12 0.96
CA LEU A 481 -3.97 -28.57 1.24
C LEU A 481 -2.61 -28.96 1.83
N ARG A 482 -1.53 -28.30 1.43
CA ARG A 482 -0.20 -28.49 2.07
C ARG A 482 -0.22 -28.05 3.53
N ASP A 483 -0.77 -26.87 3.81
CA ASP A 483 -0.89 -26.37 5.19
C ASP A 483 -1.76 -27.29 6.07
N LEU A 484 -2.71 -28.01 5.47
CA LEU A 484 -3.52 -29.06 6.13
C LEU A 484 -2.81 -30.43 6.23
N HIS A 485 -1.52 -30.51 5.87
CA HIS A 485 -0.76 -31.75 5.83
C HIS A 485 -1.41 -32.86 4.98
N ARG A 486 -2.01 -32.48 3.82
CA ARG A 486 -2.62 -33.37 2.83
C ARG A 486 -1.79 -33.34 1.52
N PRO A 487 -0.52 -33.81 1.55
CA PRO A 487 0.42 -33.60 0.43
C PRO A 487 0.03 -34.34 -0.85
N ALA A 488 -0.65 -35.48 -0.76
CA ALA A 488 -1.08 -36.22 -1.97
C ALA A 488 -2.17 -35.45 -2.74
N GLU A 489 -3.12 -34.82 -2.05
CA GLU A 489 -4.15 -34.02 -2.66
C GLU A 489 -3.61 -32.67 -3.15
N ALA A 490 -2.67 -32.09 -2.39
CA ALA A 490 -1.96 -30.89 -2.80
C ALA A 490 -1.18 -31.11 -4.10
N TYR A 491 -0.48 -32.24 -4.22
CA TYR A 491 0.22 -32.62 -5.45
C TYR A 491 -0.74 -32.68 -6.64
N ALA A 492 -1.89 -33.35 -6.51
CA ALA A 492 -2.88 -33.43 -7.57
C ALA A 492 -3.40 -32.05 -8.01
N ALA A 493 -3.69 -31.17 -7.04
CA ALA A 493 -4.13 -29.80 -7.31
C ALA A 493 -3.04 -28.97 -8.01
N LEU A 494 -1.78 -29.08 -7.56
CA LEU A 494 -0.65 -28.37 -8.14
C LEU A 494 -0.26 -28.88 -9.54
N ALA A 495 -0.34 -30.20 -9.76
CA ALA A 495 -0.17 -30.79 -11.09
C ALA A 495 -1.24 -30.21 -12.05
N ARG A 496 -2.49 -30.15 -11.61
CA ARG A 496 -3.54 -29.53 -12.41
C ARG A 496 -3.29 -28.02 -12.65
N ALA A 497 -2.73 -27.30 -11.67
CA ALA A 497 -2.34 -25.90 -11.84
C ALA A 497 -1.28 -25.71 -12.94
N THR A 498 -0.27 -26.59 -12.99
CA THR A 498 0.80 -26.52 -13.99
C THR A 498 0.38 -26.98 -15.38
N GLU A 499 -0.61 -27.88 -15.49
CA GLU A 499 -1.24 -28.24 -16.78
C GLU A 499 -2.01 -27.07 -17.39
N ILE A 500 -2.78 -26.35 -16.56
CA ILE A 500 -3.64 -25.24 -17.00
C ILE A 500 -2.80 -23.98 -17.28
N ALA A 501 -1.80 -23.71 -16.45
CA ALA A 501 -0.94 -22.53 -16.53
C ALA A 501 0.55 -22.94 -16.50
N PRO A 502 1.08 -23.45 -17.62
CA PRO A 502 2.47 -23.96 -17.69
C PRO A 502 3.54 -22.89 -17.56
N ASP A 503 3.15 -21.62 -17.60
CA ASP A 503 3.97 -20.42 -17.37
C ASP A 503 3.93 -19.91 -15.91
N LEU A 504 3.10 -20.51 -15.06
CA LEU A 504 2.99 -20.12 -13.64
C LEU A 504 4.13 -20.73 -12.81
N GLY A 505 5.28 -20.03 -12.74
CA GLY A 505 6.47 -20.50 -12.01
C GLY A 505 6.21 -20.89 -10.56
N LEU A 506 5.36 -20.13 -9.84
CA LEU A 506 4.95 -20.46 -8.48
C LEU A 506 4.32 -21.85 -8.37
N ALA A 507 3.44 -22.24 -9.31
CA ALA A 507 2.81 -23.57 -9.28
C ALA A 507 3.85 -24.67 -9.44
N TRP A 508 4.86 -24.48 -10.29
CA TRP A 508 5.97 -25.40 -10.47
C TRP A 508 6.85 -25.49 -9.22
N THR A 509 7.14 -24.39 -8.55
CA THR A 509 7.90 -24.39 -7.28
C THR A 509 7.16 -25.21 -6.23
N LEU A 510 5.87 -24.95 -6.05
CA LEU A 510 5.03 -25.64 -5.07
C LEU A 510 4.86 -27.14 -5.41
N LEU A 511 4.69 -27.48 -6.69
CA LEU A 511 4.62 -28.86 -7.15
C LEU A 511 5.91 -29.62 -6.82
N GLY A 512 7.08 -29.00 -7.09
CA GLY A 512 8.37 -29.57 -6.79
C GLY A 512 8.59 -29.79 -5.29
N GLN A 513 8.24 -28.83 -4.46
CA GLN A 513 8.29 -28.96 -3.00
C GLN A 513 7.38 -30.10 -2.51
N THR A 514 6.14 -30.18 -3.02
CA THR A 514 5.19 -31.19 -2.61
C THR A 514 5.63 -32.59 -3.10
N ALA A 515 6.21 -32.68 -4.29
CA ALA A 515 6.80 -33.92 -4.79
C ALA A 515 7.97 -34.39 -3.92
N ALA A 516 8.84 -33.46 -3.47
CA ALA A 516 9.93 -33.78 -2.55
C ALA A 516 9.41 -34.27 -1.19
N GLU A 517 8.38 -33.66 -0.64
CA GLU A 517 7.69 -34.10 0.60
C GLU A 517 7.12 -35.53 0.47
N LEU A 518 6.67 -35.91 -0.73
CA LEU A 518 6.16 -37.26 -1.05
C LEU A 518 7.28 -38.25 -1.41
N GLY A 519 8.55 -37.86 -1.37
CA GLY A 519 9.68 -38.69 -1.74
C GLY A 519 9.83 -38.93 -3.26
N ARG A 520 9.16 -38.13 -4.10
CA ARG A 520 9.21 -38.23 -5.57
C ARG A 520 10.34 -37.34 -6.12
N GLY A 521 11.59 -37.74 -5.89
CA GLY A 521 12.77 -36.91 -6.17
C GLY A 521 12.89 -36.44 -7.62
N ASP A 522 12.69 -37.36 -8.59
CA ASP A 522 12.82 -37.04 -10.02
C ASP A 522 11.75 -36.04 -10.49
N GLU A 523 10.51 -36.17 -10.00
CA GLU A 523 9.40 -35.27 -10.30
C GLU A 523 9.62 -33.87 -9.63
N ALA A 524 10.18 -33.89 -8.41
CA ALA A 524 10.53 -32.65 -7.70
C ALA A 524 11.62 -31.87 -8.47
N GLU A 525 12.67 -32.58 -8.93
CA GLU A 525 13.72 -31.93 -9.71
C GLU A 525 13.19 -31.36 -11.02
N LEU A 526 12.41 -32.13 -11.78
CA LEU A 526 11.82 -31.67 -13.03
C LEU A 526 10.97 -30.41 -12.83
N ALA A 527 10.12 -30.41 -11.82
CA ALA A 527 9.26 -29.28 -11.51
C ALA A 527 10.08 -28.03 -11.10
N LEU A 528 11.09 -28.18 -10.24
CA LEU A 528 11.92 -27.08 -9.78
C LEU A 528 12.84 -26.53 -10.87
N ARG A 529 13.35 -27.37 -11.77
CA ARG A 529 14.07 -26.90 -12.98
C ARG A 529 13.15 -26.07 -13.88
N ARG A 530 11.91 -26.49 -14.03
CA ARG A 530 10.91 -25.71 -14.78
C ARG A 530 10.60 -24.39 -14.11
N ALA A 531 10.44 -24.37 -12.77
CA ALA A 531 10.23 -23.17 -11.98
C ALA A 531 11.37 -22.16 -12.16
N THR A 532 12.63 -22.61 -11.98
CA THR A 532 13.82 -21.76 -12.11
C THR A 532 14.05 -21.23 -13.52
N ALA A 533 13.60 -21.96 -14.55
CA ALA A 533 13.62 -21.48 -15.94
C ALA A 533 12.59 -20.42 -16.22
N LEU A 534 11.38 -20.52 -15.61
CA LEU A 534 10.30 -19.56 -15.77
C LEU A 534 10.51 -18.30 -14.92
N THR A 535 11.07 -18.43 -13.73
CA THR A 535 11.29 -17.34 -12.76
C THR A 535 12.75 -17.39 -12.25
N PRO A 536 13.74 -17.03 -13.07
CA PRO A 536 15.15 -17.08 -12.70
C PRO A 536 15.56 -16.13 -11.58
N GLU A 537 14.68 -15.17 -11.24
CA GLU A 537 14.78 -14.24 -10.11
C GLU A 537 14.14 -14.78 -8.82
N ASP A 538 13.56 -15.97 -8.82
CA ASP A 538 13.02 -16.61 -7.62
C ASP A 538 14.12 -17.37 -6.86
N ALA A 539 14.70 -16.71 -5.85
CA ALA A 539 15.71 -17.32 -4.98
C ALA A 539 15.19 -18.56 -4.23
N HIS A 540 13.88 -18.60 -3.93
CA HIS A 540 13.27 -19.71 -3.23
C HIS A 540 13.25 -20.97 -4.11
N ALA A 541 12.85 -20.85 -5.37
CA ALA A 541 12.87 -21.96 -6.32
C ALA A 541 14.30 -22.54 -6.51
N TRP A 542 15.32 -21.67 -6.60
CA TRP A 542 16.72 -22.10 -6.66
C TRP A 542 17.17 -22.81 -5.39
N ASN A 543 16.77 -22.34 -4.20
CA ASN A 543 17.08 -23.00 -2.93
C ASN A 543 16.46 -24.39 -2.86
N GLU A 544 15.18 -24.52 -3.23
CA GLU A 544 14.47 -25.81 -3.24
C GLU A 544 15.09 -26.80 -4.23
N LEU A 545 15.47 -26.34 -5.42
CA LEU A 545 16.22 -27.16 -6.38
C LEU A 545 17.54 -27.66 -5.78
N GLY A 546 18.27 -26.79 -5.08
CA GLY A 546 19.47 -27.12 -4.37
C GLY A 546 19.25 -28.20 -3.30
N LEU A 547 18.14 -28.14 -2.55
CA LEU A 547 17.78 -29.16 -1.55
C LEU A 547 17.54 -30.53 -2.18
N VAL A 548 16.78 -30.61 -3.27
CA VAL A 548 16.49 -31.84 -3.99
C VAL A 548 17.78 -32.43 -4.57
N LEU A 549 18.62 -31.61 -5.21
CA LEU A 549 19.90 -32.06 -5.78
C LEU A 549 20.88 -32.52 -4.70
N ALA A 550 20.92 -31.87 -3.54
CA ALA A 550 21.74 -32.30 -2.41
C ALA A 550 21.27 -33.62 -1.80
N ALA A 551 19.96 -33.87 -1.76
CA ALA A 551 19.38 -35.13 -1.29
C ALA A 551 19.64 -36.30 -2.24
N THR A 552 19.72 -36.05 -3.55
CA THR A 552 20.05 -37.04 -4.58
C THR A 552 21.57 -37.22 -4.81
N GLY A 553 22.43 -36.59 -3.99
CA GLY A 553 23.87 -36.72 -4.02
C GLY A 553 24.58 -35.93 -5.12
N ARG A 554 23.88 -35.08 -5.84
CA ARG A 554 24.42 -34.23 -6.94
C ARG A 554 25.00 -32.92 -6.37
N ALA A 555 26.06 -33.06 -5.58
CA ALA A 555 26.63 -32.00 -4.76
C ALA A 555 27.06 -30.74 -5.56
N ASP A 556 27.68 -30.92 -6.73
CA ASP A 556 28.13 -29.75 -7.53
C ASP A 556 26.98 -28.98 -8.14
N GLU A 557 25.92 -29.65 -8.58
CA GLU A 557 24.71 -28.96 -9.09
C GLU A 557 23.92 -28.31 -7.97
N ALA A 558 23.82 -28.94 -6.79
CA ALA A 558 23.24 -28.36 -5.60
C ALA A 558 23.98 -27.07 -5.19
N HIS A 559 25.32 -27.11 -5.23
CA HIS A 559 26.16 -25.93 -4.96
C HIS A 559 25.86 -24.80 -5.94
N ALA A 560 25.79 -25.10 -7.25
CA ALA A 560 25.46 -24.11 -8.27
C ALA A 560 24.05 -23.49 -8.02
N ALA A 561 23.06 -24.31 -7.67
CA ALA A 561 21.71 -23.87 -7.37
C ALA A 561 21.66 -22.95 -6.13
N TYR A 562 22.32 -23.34 -5.03
CA TYR A 562 22.39 -22.47 -3.84
C TYR A 562 23.16 -21.16 -4.10
N ARG A 563 24.26 -21.22 -4.85
CA ARG A 563 25.00 -20.01 -5.28
C ARG A 563 24.10 -19.07 -6.09
N ARG A 564 23.25 -19.63 -6.94
CA ARG A 564 22.26 -18.84 -7.68
C ARG A 564 21.22 -18.24 -6.76
N ALA A 565 20.68 -19.02 -5.79
CA ALA A 565 19.73 -18.53 -4.79
C ALA A 565 20.29 -17.34 -4.00
N VAL A 566 21.51 -17.42 -3.49
CA VAL A 566 22.13 -16.32 -2.72
C VAL A 566 22.56 -15.14 -3.59
N ALA A 567 22.85 -15.35 -4.87
CA ALA A 567 23.12 -14.27 -5.82
C ALA A 567 21.84 -13.46 -6.14
N VAL A 568 20.71 -14.16 -6.27
CA VAL A 568 19.39 -13.52 -6.48
C VAL A 568 18.92 -12.81 -5.21
N ASN A 569 19.02 -13.46 -4.06
CA ASN A 569 18.68 -12.87 -2.77
C ASN A 569 19.82 -13.02 -1.76
N PRO A 570 20.75 -12.05 -1.69
CA PRO A 570 21.88 -12.10 -0.73
C PRO A 570 21.44 -12.05 0.75
N ARG A 571 20.18 -11.77 1.03
CA ARG A 571 19.61 -11.77 2.39
C ARG A 571 18.85 -13.05 2.75
N SER A 572 18.87 -14.07 1.90
CA SER A 572 18.28 -15.36 2.22
C SER A 572 19.18 -16.16 3.17
N ALA A 573 18.97 -16.00 4.48
CA ALA A 573 19.71 -16.75 5.48
C ALA A 573 19.53 -18.28 5.35
N PRO A 574 18.32 -18.82 5.01
CA PRO A 574 18.18 -20.24 4.71
C PRO A 574 19.06 -20.71 3.54
N ALA A 575 19.08 -19.97 2.42
CA ALA A 575 19.90 -20.36 1.27
C ALA A 575 21.40 -20.34 1.58
N TRP A 576 21.87 -19.33 2.32
CA TRP A 576 23.25 -19.28 2.82
C TRP A 576 23.57 -20.46 3.75
N THR A 577 22.65 -20.82 4.65
CA THR A 577 22.82 -21.96 5.56
C THR A 577 22.90 -23.27 4.80
N ASN A 578 22.02 -23.50 3.81
CA ASN A 578 22.04 -24.70 2.99
C ASN A 578 23.33 -24.81 2.17
N LEU A 579 23.79 -23.70 1.59
CA LEU A 579 25.11 -23.63 0.93
C LEU A 579 26.22 -23.97 1.90
N ALA A 580 26.26 -23.41 3.09
CA ALA A 580 27.25 -23.64 4.09
C ALA A 580 27.33 -25.13 4.52
N ILE A 581 26.14 -25.72 4.78
CA ILE A 581 26.04 -27.15 5.13
C ILE A 581 26.58 -28.06 3.99
N LEU A 582 26.21 -27.71 2.75
CA LEU A 582 26.72 -28.46 1.60
C LEU A 582 28.24 -28.32 1.46
N CYS A 583 28.78 -27.09 1.56
CA CYS A 583 30.23 -26.82 1.51
C CYS A 583 30.98 -27.57 2.64
N GLN A 584 30.42 -27.60 3.86
CA GLN A 584 30.96 -28.34 4.97
C GLN A 584 31.02 -29.87 4.65
N ARG A 585 29.98 -30.42 4.06
CA ARG A 585 29.92 -31.87 3.68
C ARG A 585 30.88 -32.23 2.55
N THR A 586 31.16 -31.29 1.65
CA THR A 586 32.03 -31.47 0.49
C THR A 586 33.48 -31.03 0.74
N GLY A 587 33.84 -30.69 2.00
CA GLY A 587 35.20 -30.30 2.38
C GLY A 587 35.61 -28.86 1.96
N ARG A 588 34.69 -28.02 1.50
CA ARG A 588 34.95 -26.62 1.12
C ARG A 588 34.87 -25.72 2.35
N ALA A 589 35.81 -25.87 3.30
CA ALA A 589 35.73 -25.31 4.62
C ALA A 589 35.67 -23.75 4.64
N ASP A 590 36.48 -23.08 3.82
CA ASP A 590 36.51 -21.61 3.79
C ASP A 590 35.18 -21.04 3.25
N GLU A 591 34.65 -21.63 2.18
CA GLU A 591 33.36 -21.23 1.62
C GLU A 591 32.21 -21.49 2.60
N ALA A 592 32.28 -22.58 3.38
CA ALA A 592 31.31 -22.87 4.42
C ALA A 592 31.34 -21.78 5.53
N ALA A 593 32.53 -21.34 5.95
CA ALA A 593 32.70 -20.29 6.96
C ALA A 593 32.11 -18.93 6.48
N GLU A 594 32.40 -18.58 5.22
CA GLU A 594 31.83 -17.37 4.59
C GLU A 594 30.31 -17.45 4.53
N ALA A 595 29.77 -18.60 4.12
CA ALA A 595 28.33 -18.78 3.96
C ALA A 595 27.58 -18.78 5.31
N PHE A 596 28.10 -19.41 6.37
CA PHE A 596 27.51 -19.30 7.72
C PHE A 596 27.56 -17.87 8.25
N THR A 597 28.67 -17.17 8.02
CA THR A 597 28.81 -15.76 8.41
C THR A 597 27.81 -14.89 7.63
N ALA A 598 27.58 -15.16 6.35
CA ALA A 598 26.59 -14.45 5.53
C ALA A 598 25.16 -14.72 6.01
N ALA A 599 24.84 -15.95 6.43
CA ALA A 599 23.54 -16.28 7.03
C ALA A 599 23.27 -15.46 8.31
N VAL A 600 24.27 -15.36 9.19
CA VAL A 600 24.19 -14.52 10.39
C VAL A 600 24.01 -13.03 10.06
N ARG A 601 24.72 -12.52 9.05
CA ARG A 601 24.55 -11.12 8.59
C ARG A 601 23.18 -10.86 7.99
N ALA A 602 22.59 -11.85 7.32
CA ALA A 602 21.27 -11.75 6.72
C ALA A 602 20.17 -11.64 7.80
N GLU A 603 20.27 -12.43 8.87
CA GLU A 603 19.30 -12.44 9.98
C GLU A 603 20.01 -12.45 11.35
N PRO A 604 20.60 -11.33 11.78
CA PRO A 604 21.40 -11.27 13.00
C PRO A 604 20.59 -11.49 14.30
N ALA A 605 19.28 -11.32 14.27
CA ALA A 605 18.40 -11.55 15.42
C ALA A 605 18.05 -13.04 15.62
N ASN A 606 18.24 -13.90 14.61
CA ASN A 606 17.83 -15.30 14.69
C ASN A 606 18.93 -16.17 15.34
N PRO A 607 18.65 -16.78 16.51
CA PRO A 607 19.65 -17.59 17.25
C PRO A 607 20.11 -18.84 16.51
N ILE A 608 19.32 -19.37 15.56
CA ILE A 608 19.63 -20.60 14.84
C ILE A 608 20.88 -20.41 13.98
N PHE A 609 21.02 -19.28 13.29
CA PHE A 609 22.17 -19.03 12.43
C PHE A 609 23.46 -18.83 13.21
N TRP A 610 23.39 -18.15 14.37
CA TRP A 610 24.50 -18.03 15.30
C TRP A 610 24.94 -19.40 15.86
N ARG A 611 23.97 -20.25 16.23
CA ARG A 611 24.25 -21.60 16.68
C ARG A 611 24.95 -22.42 15.59
N ASN A 612 24.46 -22.37 14.34
CA ASN A 612 25.05 -23.11 13.24
C ASN A 612 26.49 -22.65 12.95
N LEU A 613 26.75 -21.34 12.96
CA LEU A 613 28.09 -20.77 12.86
C LEU A 613 29.00 -21.27 14.00
N GLY A 614 28.55 -21.19 15.24
CA GLY A 614 29.35 -21.62 16.39
C GLY A 614 29.69 -23.14 16.38
N VAL A 615 28.73 -23.97 15.97
CA VAL A 615 28.96 -25.42 15.81
C VAL A 615 29.96 -25.68 14.69
N PHE A 616 29.93 -24.92 13.62
CA PHE A 616 30.86 -25.04 12.53
C PHE A 616 32.27 -24.58 12.90
N GLU A 617 32.43 -23.43 13.58
CA GLU A 617 33.71 -22.92 14.05
C GLU A 617 34.39 -23.89 15.04
N ALA A 618 33.59 -24.53 15.91
CA ALA A 618 34.09 -25.56 16.81
C ALA A 618 34.68 -26.77 16.03
N LYS A 619 34.04 -27.21 14.95
CA LYS A 619 34.55 -28.29 14.08
C LYS A 619 35.83 -27.92 13.33
N LEU A 620 36.02 -26.63 13.04
CA LEU A 620 37.25 -26.12 12.43
C LEU A 620 38.41 -25.97 13.42
N GLY A 621 38.21 -26.31 14.71
CA GLY A 621 39.21 -26.11 15.74
C GLY A 621 39.42 -24.63 16.13
N ARG A 622 38.40 -23.81 15.97
CA ARG A 622 38.38 -22.37 16.33
C ARG A 622 37.49 -22.15 17.55
N PRO A 623 37.92 -22.59 18.76
CA PRO A 623 37.03 -22.62 19.91
C PRO A 623 36.64 -21.25 20.43
N ALA A 624 37.49 -20.22 20.27
CA ALA A 624 37.17 -18.85 20.69
C ALA A 624 36.06 -18.22 19.83
N GLU A 625 36.11 -18.45 18.50
CA GLU A 625 35.08 -18.05 17.55
C GLU A 625 33.76 -18.79 17.81
N ALA A 626 33.86 -20.10 18.08
CA ALA A 626 32.71 -20.92 18.43
C ALA A 626 32.02 -20.42 19.69
N ALA A 627 32.77 -20.16 20.77
CA ALA A 627 32.23 -19.64 22.02
C ALA A 627 31.53 -18.28 21.84
N ARG A 628 32.13 -17.36 21.05
CA ARG A 628 31.49 -16.09 20.71
C ARG A 628 30.16 -16.27 20.01
N ALA A 629 30.12 -17.08 18.95
CA ALA A 629 28.88 -17.30 18.20
C ALA A 629 27.80 -18.01 19.03
N LEU A 630 28.18 -18.98 19.88
CA LEU A 630 27.21 -19.68 20.74
C LEU A 630 26.67 -18.77 21.87
N ARG A 631 27.47 -17.83 22.40
CA ARG A 631 26.98 -16.77 23.32
C ARG A 631 25.95 -15.87 22.65
N GLU A 632 26.20 -15.47 21.42
CA GLU A 632 25.27 -14.67 20.63
C GLU A 632 23.95 -15.43 20.37
N ALA A 633 24.02 -16.73 20.12
CA ALA A 633 22.84 -17.58 20.01
C ALA A 633 22.02 -17.61 21.32
N LEU A 634 22.69 -17.73 22.48
CA LEU A 634 22.05 -17.70 23.79
C LEU A 634 21.50 -16.33 24.21
N ALA A 635 22.07 -15.27 23.71
CA ALA A 635 21.58 -13.91 23.95
C ALA A 635 20.27 -13.61 23.20
N ARG A 636 20.01 -14.36 22.11
CA ARG A 636 18.86 -14.13 21.20
C ARG A 636 17.77 -15.18 21.27
N GLY A 637 18.04 -16.31 21.94
CA GLY A 637 17.10 -17.43 21.96
C GLY A 637 17.10 -18.17 23.30
N PRO A 638 16.15 -19.10 23.46
CA PRO A 638 16.04 -19.89 24.69
C PRO A 638 17.27 -20.77 24.89
N ALA A 639 17.70 -20.87 26.14
CA ALA A 639 18.74 -21.79 26.52
C ALA A 639 18.25 -23.26 26.40
N SER A 640 19.08 -24.10 25.81
CA SER A 640 18.87 -25.57 25.84
C SER A 640 20.12 -26.26 26.41
N VAL A 641 19.94 -27.44 26.97
CA VAL A 641 21.04 -28.25 27.52
C VAL A 641 22.11 -28.48 26.44
N GLU A 642 21.69 -28.80 25.21
CA GLU A 642 22.64 -29.03 24.10
C GLU A 642 23.44 -27.76 23.77
N LEU A 643 22.78 -26.61 23.64
CA LEU A 643 23.43 -25.35 23.31
C LEU A 643 24.44 -24.94 24.39
N LEU A 644 24.06 -25.08 25.67
CA LEU A 644 24.96 -24.80 26.80
C LEU A 644 26.13 -25.76 26.88
N ARG A 645 25.93 -27.08 26.60
CA ARG A 645 27.06 -28.05 26.52
C ARG A 645 28.05 -27.65 25.42
N ARG A 646 27.57 -27.35 24.21
CA ARG A 646 28.42 -26.90 23.11
C ARG A 646 29.18 -25.61 23.45
N LEU A 647 28.55 -24.68 24.15
CA LEU A 647 29.22 -23.48 24.62
C LEU A 647 30.30 -23.81 25.65
N ALA A 648 30.00 -24.63 26.66
CA ALA A 648 30.95 -25.02 27.69
C ALA A 648 32.17 -25.74 27.07
N ASP A 649 31.95 -26.63 26.10
CA ASP A 649 33.04 -27.33 25.36
C ASP A 649 33.91 -26.31 24.61
N ALA A 650 33.32 -25.35 23.95
CA ALA A 650 34.05 -24.29 23.24
C ALA A 650 34.82 -23.38 24.21
N GLU A 651 34.25 -23.02 25.36
CA GLU A 651 34.89 -22.23 26.40
C GLU A 651 36.07 -22.97 27.06
N LEU A 652 35.91 -24.27 27.33
CA LEU A 652 37.03 -25.09 27.82
C LEU A 652 38.17 -25.19 26.79
N ALA A 653 37.82 -25.45 25.52
CA ALA A 653 38.80 -25.57 24.46
C ALA A 653 39.51 -24.25 24.13
N SER A 654 38.89 -23.12 24.39
CA SER A 654 39.52 -21.78 24.27
C SER A 654 40.30 -21.31 25.50
N GLY A 655 40.32 -22.11 26.59
CA GLY A 655 40.99 -21.79 27.85
C GLY A 655 40.15 -20.89 28.74
N GLU A 656 38.89 -20.61 28.44
CA GLU A 656 38.00 -19.77 29.23
C GLU A 656 37.32 -20.54 30.38
N SER A 657 38.11 -21.20 31.24
CA SER A 657 37.63 -22.08 32.31
C SER A 657 36.62 -21.41 33.26
N GLY A 658 36.77 -20.11 33.52
CA GLY A 658 35.84 -19.36 34.37
C GLY A 658 34.47 -19.18 33.72
N ALA A 659 34.42 -18.93 32.41
CA ALA A 659 33.17 -18.87 31.64
C ALA A 659 32.50 -20.25 31.56
N ALA A 660 33.26 -21.31 31.33
CA ALA A 660 32.76 -22.67 31.30
C ALA A 660 32.11 -23.11 32.62
N LEU A 661 32.67 -22.70 33.78
CA LEU A 661 32.07 -22.94 35.10
C LEU A 661 30.74 -22.19 35.28
N ALA A 662 30.67 -20.94 34.79
CA ALA A 662 29.39 -20.19 34.79
C ALA A 662 28.35 -20.87 33.88
N THR A 663 28.77 -21.39 32.72
CA THR A 663 27.91 -22.14 31.82
C THR A 663 27.46 -23.47 32.44
N ALA A 664 28.34 -24.16 33.22
CA ALA A 664 27.98 -25.35 33.99
C ALA A 664 26.89 -25.10 35.01
N ALA A 665 26.93 -23.97 35.72
CA ALA A 665 25.88 -23.57 36.65
C ALA A 665 24.53 -23.37 35.94
N ARG A 666 24.53 -22.79 34.73
CA ARG A 666 23.31 -22.66 33.91
C ARG A 666 22.80 -24.01 33.37
N LEU A 667 23.70 -24.97 33.09
CA LEU A 667 23.33 -26.33 32.74
C LEU A 667 22.59 -27.02 33.88
N ASP A 668 23.08 -26.91 35.12
CA ASP A 668 22.44 -27.52 36.30
C ASP A 668 21.08 -26.90 36.58
N ALA A 669 20.89 -25.61 36.30
CA ALA A 669 19.59 -24.96 36.45
C ALA A 669 18.54 -25.52 35.49
N LEU A 670 18.94 -26.05 34.32
CA LEU A 670 18.07 -26.68 33.33
C LEU A 670 17.96 -28.22 33.55
N ALA A 671 19.04 -28.85 33.94
CA ALA A 671 19.13 -30.29 34.16
C ALA A 671 20.13 -30.57 35.30
N PRO A 672 19.66 -30.89 36.52
CA PRO A 672 20.50 -31.15 37.68
C PRO A 672 21.62 -32.20 37.39
N GLY A 673 22.88 -31.83 37.70
CA GLY A 673 24.04 -32.69 37.46
C GLY A 673 24.62 -32.60 36.02
N ALA A 674 23.97 -31.90 35.10
CA ALA A 674 24.47 -31.77 33.73
C ALA A 674 25.74 -30.94 33.60
N GLY A 675 26.09 -30.13 34.61
CA GLY A 675 27.31 -29.33 34.67
C GLY A 675 28.52 -30.04 35.30
N ASP A 676 28.36 -31.25 35.87
CA ASP A 676 29.44 -31.96 36.63
C ASP A 676 30.63 -32.28 35.74
N GLU A 677 30.41 -32.78 34.53
CA GLU A 677 31.47 -33.10 33.56
C GLU A 677 32.26 -31.83 33.18
N VAL A 678 31.58 -30.72 33.00
CA VAL A 678 32.23 -29.44 32.66
C VAL A 678 33.13 -29.00 33.81
N ARG A 679 32.64 -29.10 35.08
CA ARG A 679 33.44 -28.78 36.28
C ARG A 679 34.65 -29.67 36.43
N ALA A 680 34.51 -30.97 36.22
CA ALA A 680 35.59 -31.92 36.28
C ALA A 680 36.69 -31.57 35.25
N ARG A 681 36.32 -31.27 34.04
CA ARG A 681 37.26 -30.88 32.95
C ARG A 681 37.88 -29.51 33.20
N ALA A 682 37.16 -28.55 33.73
CA ALA A 682 37.70 -27.26 34.09
C ALA A 682 38.68 -27.30 35.29
N GLY A 683 38.52 -28.27 36.22
CA GLY A 683 39.41 -28.53 37.33
C GLY A 683 40.68 -29.29 36.95
N ALA A 684 40.63 -30.18 35.98
CA ALA A 684 41.77 -30.94 35.49
C ALA A 684 42.79 -30.14 34.62
N GLY A 685 42.37 -28.95 34.16
CA GLY A 685 43.18 -28.03 33.37
C GLY A 685 43.93 -26.97 34.20
N ARG A 686 43.84 -27.04 35.52
CA ARG A 686 44.59 -26.22 36.46
C ARG A 686 45.77 -27.06 37.02
#